data_740f58bd27ccf722882213adea2101af
#
_entry.id   740f58bd27ccf722882213adea2101af
#
_cell.length_a   1.000
_cell.length_b   1.000
_cell.length_c   1.000
_cell.angle_alpha   90.00
_cell.angle_beta   90.00
_cell.angle_gamma   90.00
#
_symmetry.space_group_name_H-M   'P 1'
#
loop_
_entity.id
_entity.type
_entity.pdbx_description
1 polymer ?
#
loop_
_entity_poly.entity_id
_entity_poly.type
_entity_poly.pdbx_seq_one_letter_code
_entity_poly.pdbx_strand_id
1 'polypeptide(L)'
;MAITTINSVQVPEHAYPHVEVNINDNSIRKYVSTVDEYCKTLCVFMSPRGRDGIQTITGGIQEFTQKYGNGSFADYGQAFLNARALAATNCVTMHCIRVTAPDATFANLHIFMRYKVETEYVAPVNPNDKTDKGTVGKLKVYFVPKYDNNLKDINALVTNPTAPQVEELEDGWKEIRVFSVSSLGKGKYSNGLSVRLYSNSRYDKTNDFKNYTFDVWDSGSKIEEFRVCLSDEAIINSKSYYMPNIINEDGYGSGSDNIVIDLNEDFLPIIYATYKEKINPLTSLTEHDFDPLLGIDKTKTTKIRYGVTNANTSIDGFEFDTETEGSIQFNTETGTSLTNGGDGSFARGTDTKVKETAIKSAFLKVFNGTEISDASTGEIKYTGYAYEDILSKNKYPIDFFLDAHYPEVVKNAICGWAARRKEDFMVYLDNGTSDTIVTKTDAYTTTEQYDDLTNHWNFSIDSYYGKIKDPYNYKIIEVTSTYNLARVLPLHWKNHDGKHIPYAGTTYGTINTYLPNSVFPLMDEALDSDHMDAFVAEHINFAQINSRGDVIRATQTTRYPTLGDPNTISNLSEINNCHIVLDIKKDCEKLLESFLFDFNEESDLIRFNRSAEIITQKYADAQVKSITASFDRTEEEAEYGILHLYITLQHKSLVKVAIVDIDVNRSVSSTD
;
A
#
# COMPACT_ATOMS: atom_id res chain seq x y z
N MET A 1 28.50 -35.04 -3.66
CA MET A 1 28.18 -34.01 -4.68
C MET A 1 26.73 -33.66 -4.51
N ALA A 2 26.44 -32.45 -4.07
CA ALA A 2 25.05 -32.00 -3.90
C ALA A 2 24.50 -31.61 -5.25
N ILE A 3 23.50 -32.33 -5.74
CA ILE A 3 22.78 -31.98 -6.97
C ILE A 3 21.84 -30.82 -6.63
N THR A 4 22.24 -29.63 -6.98
CA THR A 4 21.49 -28.38 -6.82
C THR A 4 20.86 -27.97 -8.15
N THR A 5 19.95 -28.74 -8.71
CA THR A 5 19.16 -28.23 -9.85
C THR A 5 17.79 -28.88 -9.87
N ILE A 6 16.84 -28.17 -9.35
CA ILE A 6 15.43 -28.35 -9.61
C ILE A 6 15.14 -27.51 -10.85
N ASN A 7 14.57 -28.10 -11.91
CA ASN A 7 14.15 -27.49 -13.17
C ASN A 7 15.22 -27.28 -14.29
N SER A 8 16.23 -28.11 -14.40
CA SER A 8 16.92 -28.25 -15.69
C SER A 8 16.56 -29.61 -16.31
N VAL A 9 16.10 -29.57 -17.54
CA VAL A 9 16.05 -30.79 -18.37
C VAL A 9 17.47 -31.34 -18.39
N GLN A 10 17.68 -32.48 -17.70
CA GLN A 10 18.98 -33.15 -17.78
C GLN A 10 19.10 -33.71 -19.21
N VAL A 11 20.03 -33.15 -19.94
CA VAL A 11 20.44 -33.75 -21.22
C VAL A 11 21.22 -35.00 -20.87
N PRO A 12 20.84 -36.19 -21.39
CA PRO A 12 21.56 -37.42 -21.11
C PRO A 12 23.04 -37.27 -21.44
N GLU A 13 23.90 -37.76 -20.55
CA GLU A 13 25.35 -37.70 -20.73
C GLU A 13 25.82 -38.55 -21.92
N HIS A 14 24.94 -39.43 -22.45
CA HIS A 14 25.22 -40.32 -23.55
C HIS A 14 24.19 -40.20 -24.68
N ALA A 15 24.68 -40.09 -25.91
CA ALA A 15 23.86 -39.91 -27.10
C ALA A 15 23.26 -41.25 -27.67
N TYR A 16 23.46 -42.41 -27.02
CA TYR A 16 22.88 -43.68 -27.42
C TYR A 16 21.60 -44.03 -26.60
N PRO A 17 20.67 -44.80 -27.15
CA PRO A 17 19.50 -45.21 -26.41
C PRO A 17 19.88 -46.05 -25.19
N HIS A 18 19.55 -45.55 -24.01
CA HIS A 18 19.77 -46.24 -22.72
C HIS A 18 18.66 -45.87 -21.72
N VAL A 19 18.56 -46.60 -20.66
CA VAL A 19 17.64 -46.33 -19.55
C VAL A 19 18.43 -45.65 -18.45
N GLU A 20 18.10 -44.39 -18.19
CA GLU A 20 18.65 -43.65 -17.08
C GLU A 20 17.64 -43.62 -15.93
N VAL A 21 18.04 -44.11 -14.76
CA VAL A 21 17.21 -44.09 -13.56
C VAL A 21 17.68 -42.98 -12.65
N ASN A 22 16.96 -41.88 -12.67
CA ASN A 22 17.20 -40.76 -11.76
C ASN A 22 16.40 -40.95 -10.48
N ILE A 23 17.08 -41.21 -9.37
CA ILE A 23 16.46 -41.23 -8.04
C ILE A 23 16.35 -39.77 -7.59
N ASN A 24 15.18 -39.19 -7.76
CA ASN A 24 14.87 -37.91 -7.18
C ASN A 24 14.41 -38.12 -5.72
N ASP A 25 15.22 -37.74 -4.78
CA ASP A 25 14.79 -37.73 -3.38
C ASP A 25 13.78 -36.58 -3.16
N ASN A 26 12.51 -36.90 -3.39
CA ASN A 26 11.40 -36.00 -3.12
C ASN A 26 11.02 -35.93 -1.63
N SER A 27 11.72 -36.67 -0.74
CA SER A 27 11.54 -36.58 0.71
C SER A 27 12.16 -35.28 1.26
N ILE A 28 13.17 -34.71 0.57
CA ILE A 28 13.65 -33.37 0.78
C ILE A 28 12.92 -32.45 -0.20
N ARG A 29 11.62 -32.46 -0.21
CA ARG A 29 10.93 -31.27 -0.70
C ARG A 29 11.30 -30.16 0.25
N LYS A 30 12.28 -29.34 -0.11
CA LYS A 30 12.15 -27.92 0.17
C LYS A 30 10.81 -27.51 -0.44
N TYR A 31 9.77 -27.64 0.36
CA TYR A 31 8.83 -26.58 0.35
C TYR A 31 9.70 -25.36 0.61
N VAL A 32 10.00 -24.66 -0.41
CA VAL A 32 9.98 -23.24 -0.33
C VAL A 32 8.50 -22.95 -0.10
N SER A 33 7.98 -23.33 1.09
CA SER A 33 7.08 -22.44 1.71
C SER A 33 7.90 -21.18 1.64
N THR A 34 7.58 -20.32 0.77
CA THR A 34 7.93 -18.96 0.90
C THR A 34 7.42 -18.64 2.29
N VAL A 35 8.35 -18.74 3.26
CA VAL A 35 8.12 -18.39 4.66
C VAL A 35 7.62 -16.94 4.70
N ASP A 36 7.75 -16.26 3.58
CA ASP A 36 7.30 -14.92 3.26
C ASP A 36 5.81 -14.78 2.91
N GLU A 37 5.04 -15.84 2.81
CA GLU A 37 3.64 -15.71 2.39
C GLU A 37 2.66 -15.44 3.52
N TYR A 38 3.00 -15.73 4.77
CA TYR A 38 2.16 -15.42 5.92
C TYR A 38 2.51 -14.04 6.49
N CYS A 39 1.64 -13.52 7.35
CA CYS A 39 1.71 -12.17 7.92
C CYS A 39 1.46 -11.05 6.93
N LYS A 40 0.43 -11.21 6.11
CA LYS A 40 -0.09 -10.14 5.26
C LYS A 40 -1.27 -9.47 5.94
N THR A 41 -1.29 -8.15 5.94
CA THR A 41 -2.38 -7.38 6.58
C THR A 41 -2.73 -6.13 5.80
N LEU A 42 -3.97 -5.68 5.93
CA LEU A 42 -4.40 -4.36 5.50
C LEU A 42 -4.29 -3.39 6.67
N CYS A 43 -3.66 -2.25 6.44
CA CYS A 43 -3.56 -1.17 7.40
C CYS A 43 -4.22 0.08 6.84
N VAL A 44 -5.20 0.63 7.55
CA VAL A 44 -5.93 1.84 7.17
C VAL A 44 -5.69 2.88 8.25
N PHE A 45 -5.03 3.99 7.90
CA PHE A 45 -4.62 4.97 8.90
C PHE A 45 -4.45 6.39 8.34
N MET A 46 -4.49 7.38 9.22
CA MET A 46 -4.04 8.74 8.95
C MET A 46 -2.52 8.81 9.15
N SER A 47 -1.82 9.61 8.38
CA SER A 47 -0.38 9.80 8.51
C SER A 47 0.08 11.19 8.09
N PRO A 48 1.27 11.65 8.54
CA PRO A 48 1.81 12.96 8.18
C PRO A 48 2.00 13.16 6.69
N ARG A 49 2.30 12.09 5.96
CA ARG A 49 2.56 12.10 4.52
C ARG A 49 2.16 10.78 3.90
N GLY A 50 2.23 10.68 2.60
CA GLY A 50 2.03 9.43 1.85
C GLY A 50 1.14 9.62 0.63
N ARG A 51 1.33 8.75 -0.34
CA ARG A 51 0.55 8.67 -1.58
C ARG A 51 -0.88 8.23 -1.28
N ASP A 52 -1.83 8.73 -2.05
CA ASP A 52 -3.20 8.21 -2.05
C ASP A 52 -3.23 6.83 -2.75
N GLY A 53 -4.17 5.97 -2.37
CA GLY A 53 -4.27 4.61 -2.90
C GLY A 53 -3.65 3.55 -1.99
N ILE A 54 -3.63 2.30 -2.48
CA ILE A 54 -3.07 1.18 -1.75
C ILE A 54 -1.59 1.05 -2.08
N GLN A 55 -0.76 1.06 -1.05
CA GLN A 55 0.69 0.82 -1.18
C GLN A 55 1.10 -0.40 -0.38
N THR A 56 1.90 -1.27 -0.97
CA THR A 56 2.47 -2.42 -0.27
C THR A 56 3.82 -2.05 0.34
N ILE A 57 3.99 -2.38 1.61
CA ILE A 57 5.21 -2.21 2.39
C ILE A 57 5.78 -3.58 2.73
N THR A 58 7.02 -3.83 2.36
CA THR A 58 7.76 -5.07 2.66
C THR A 58 9.09 -4.81 3.36
N GLY A 59 9.63 -3.60 3.21
CA GLY A 59 10.91 -3.18 3.77
C GLY A 59 10.87 -2.75 5.24
N GLY A 60 9.78 -3.08 5.94
CA GLY A 60 9.64 -2.84 7.37
C GLY A 60 9.59 -1.37 7.78
N ILE A 61 10.11 -1.06 8.99
CA ILE A 61 9.96 0.28 9.59
C ILE A 61 10.67 1.39 8.81
N GLN A 62 11.74 1.09 8.09
CA GLN A 62 12.47 2.09 7.32
C GLN A 62 11.63 2.56 6.13
N GLU A 63 11.13 1.63 5.32
CA GLU A 63 10.24 1.92 4.19
C GLU A 63 8.96 2.61 4.66
N PHE A 64 8.34 2.10 5.74
CA PHE A 64 7.14 2.72 6.32
C PHE A 64 7.38 4.19 6.71
N THR A 65 8.49 4.48 7.40
CA THR A 65 8.83 5.83 7.82
C THR A 65 9.14 6.74 6.63
N GLN A 66 9.79 6.23 5.61
CA GLN A 66 10.07 6.98 4.38
C GLN A 66 8.78 7.37 3.67
N LYS A 67 7.84 6.44 3.50
CA LYS A 67 6.60 6.66 2.76
C LYS A 67 5.56 7.44 3.56
N TYR A 68 5.39 7.14 4.84
CA TYR A 68 4.31 7.70 5.68
C TYR A 68 4.78 8.70 6.74
N GLY A 69 6.08 8.82 6.96
CA GLY A 69 6.66 9.74 7.94
C GLY A 69 6.59 9.23 9.37
N ASN A 70 6.91 10.16 10.29
CA ASN A 70 6.80 9.96 11.74
C ASN A 70 5.75 10.90 12.31
N GLY A 71 4.87 10.39 13.16
CA GLY A 71 3.80 11.18 13.74
C GLY A 71 3.45 10.72 15.15
N SER A 72 2.79 11.60 15.92
CA SER A 72 2.36 11.33 17.27
C SER A 72 1.02 10.58 17.29
N PHE A 73 0.79 9.84 18.36
CA PHE A 73 -0.51 9.24 18.63
C PHE A 73 -1.65 10.30 18.68
N ALA A 74 -1.37 11.46 19.28
CA ALA A 74 -2.37 12.52 19.41
C ALA A 74 -2.83 13.10 18.06
N ASP A 75 -1.96 13.08 17.04
CA ASP A 75 -2.27 13.63 15.72
C ASP A 75 -2.89 12.58 14.78
N TYR A 76 -2.44 11.31 14.86
CA TYR A 76 -2.77 10.27 13.87
C TYR A 76 -3.47 9.04 14.45
N GLY A 77 -3.63 8.96 15.76
CA GLY A 77 -4.39 7.91 16.45
C GLY A 77 -3.70 6.54 16.48
N GLN A 78 -4.44 5.56 16.99
CA GLN A 78 -3.94 4.20 17.21
C GLN A 78 -3.67 3.45 15.89
N ALA A 79 -4.45 3.70 14.84
CA ALA A 79 -4.28 3.02 13.56
C ALA A 79 -2.86 3.22 12.97
N PHE A 80 -2.35 4.46 13.02
CA PHE A 80 -0.98 4.76 12.61
C PHE A 80 0.05 4.08 13.51
N LEU A 81 -0.21 4.04 14.81
CA LEU A 81 0.67 3.41 15.78
C LEU A 81 0.73 1.89 15.59
N ASN A 82 -0.42 1.24 15.34
CA ASN A 82 -0.50 -0.19 15.03
C ASN A 82 0.27 -0.52 13.74
N ALA A 83 0.06 0.26 12.66
CA ALA A 83 0.79 0.07 11.41
C ALA A 83 2.31 0.24 11.59
N ARG A 84 2.73 1.24 12.37
CA ARG A 84 4.14 1.41 12.71
C ARG A 84 4.70 0.25 13.54
N ALA A 85 3.91 -0.29 14.48
CA ALA A 85 4.31 -1.44 15.29
C ALA A 85 4.47 -2.71 14.45
N LEU A 86 3.55 -2.95 13.50
CA LEU A 86 3.65 -4.01 12.51
C LEU A 86 4.91 -3.87 11.65
N ALA A 87 5.15 -2.69 11.09
CA ALA A 87 6.34 -2.41 10.30
C ALA A 87 7.63 -2.64 11.10
N ALA A 88 7.65 -2.33 12.40
CA ALA A 88 8.80 -2.53 13.26
C ALA A 88 9.15 -4.01 13.53
N THR A 89 8.26 -4.96 13.24
CA THR A 89 8.55 -6.40 13.34
C THR A 89 9.43 -6.90 12.20
N ASN A 90 9.49 -6.18 11.08
CA ASN A 90 10.21 -6.54 9.85
C ASN A 90 9.89 -7.95 9.30
N CYS A 91 8.67 -8.43 9.52
CA CYS A 91 8.21 -9.73 9.05
C CYS A 91 6.76 -9.71 8.51
N VAL A 92 6.24 -8.53 8.22
CA VAL A 92 4.86 -8.35 7.75
C VAL A 92 4.86 -7.68 6.38
N THR A 93 4.08 -8.21 5.46
CA THR A 93 3.69 -7.51 4.25
C THR A 93 2.43 -6.71 4.55
N MET A 94 2.52 -5.40 4.44
CA MET A 94 1.43 -4.49 4.80
C MET A 94 0.87 -3.85 3.55
N HIS A 95 -0.42 -4.04 3.30
CA HIS A 95 -1.16 -3.25 2.32
C HIS A 95 -1.69 -2.01 3.06
N CYS A 96 -1.17 -0.85 2.73
CA CYS A 96 -1.42 0.37 3.47
C CYS A 96 -2.31 1.32 2.68
N ILE A 97 -3.36 1.81 3.31
CA ILE A 97 -4.23 2.87 2.79
C ILE A 97 -4.10 4.08 3.71
N ARG A 98 -3.61 5.17 3.15
CA ARG A 98 -3.62 6.45 3.84
C ARG A 98 -5.00 7.09 3.74
N VAL A 99 -5.58 7.44 4.87
CA VAL A 99 -6.85 8.16 4.93
C VAL A 99 -6.59 9.65 5.02
N THR A 100 -7.22 10.41 4.12
CA THR A 100 -7.16 11.87 4.06
C THR A 100 -8.57 12.46 4.18
N ALA A 101 -8.66 13.73 4.56
CA ALA A 101 -9.95 14.40 4.63
C ALA A 101 -10.61 14.45 3.24
N PRO A 102 -11.95 14.39 3.16
CA PRO A 102 -12.67 14.46 1.89
C PRO A 102 -12.42 15.77 1.12
N ASP A 103 -12.14 16.84 1.85
CA ASP A 103 -11.85 18.18 1.34
C ASP A 103 -10.35 18.50 1.27
N ALA A 104 -9.48 17.51 1.50
CA ALA A 104 -8.04 17.65 1.33
C ALA A 104 -7.68 17.87 -0.15
N THR A 105 -6.62 18.65 -0.39
CA THR A 105 -6.17 19.02 -1.73
C THR A 105 -4.75 18.54 -2.03
N PHE A 106 -4.47 18.31 -3.31
CA PHE A 106 -3.13 18.03 -3.81
C PHE A 106 -2.31 19.31 -3.96
N ALA A 107 -1.02 19.25 -3.69
CA ALA A 107 -0.12 20.30 -4.14
C ALA A 107 0.10 20.16 -5.64
N ASN A 108 0.15 21.29 -6.32
CA ASN A 108 0.27 21.33 -7.76
C ASN A 108 1.15 22.49 -8.24
N LEU A 109 1.55 22.38 -9.50
CA LEU A 109 2.33 23.38 -10.23
C LEU A 109 2.05 23.22 -11.71
N HIS A 110 1.59 24.29 -12.36
CA HIS A 110 1.41 24.35 -13.80
C HIS A 110 2.42 25.34 -14.38
N ILE A 111 3.15 24.90 -15.37
CA ILE A 111 4.15 25.74 -16.02
C ILE A 111 3.63 26.15 -17.39
N PHE A 112 3.57 27.47 -17.58
CA PHE A 112 3.22 28.10 -18.84
C PHE A 112 4.44 28.79 -19.42
N MET A 113 4.59 28.72 -20.74
CA MET A 113 5.51 29.57 -21.49
C MET A 113 4.72 30.73 -22.09
N ARG A 114 5.14 31.96 -21.82
CA ARG A 114 4.73 33.14 -22.55
C ARG A 114 5.78 33.46 -23.58
N TYR A 115 5.37 33.70 -24.81
CA TYR A 115 6.28 33.99 -25.90
C TYR A 115 5.73 35.10 -26.80
N LYS A 116 6.64 35.82 -27.46
CA LYS A 116 6.33 36.90 -28.38
C LYS A 116 7.36 36.96 -29.49
N VAL A 117 6.90 37.05 -30.72
CA VAL A 117 7.75 37.38 -31.89
C VAL A 117 8.00 38.88 -31.89
N GLU A 118 9.17 39.31 -31.48
CA GLU A 118 9.54 40.74 -31.49
C GLU A 118 9.91 41.22 -32.88
N THR A 119 10.70 40.42 -33.61
CA THR A 119 11.08 40.71 -34.99
C THR A 119 10.99 39.42 -35.80
N GLU A 120 10.46 39.53 -37.00
CA GLU A 120 10.40 38.38 -37.91
C GLU A 120 11.69 38.30 -38.76
N TYR A 121 11.97 37.13 -39.30
CA TYR A 121 13.09 36.91 -40.22
C TYR A 121 12.98 37.82 -41.43
N VAL A 122 14.12 38.41 -41.80
CA VAL A 122 14.27 39.16 -43.07
C VAL A 122 15.13 38.40 -44.02
N ALA A 123 14.58 38.05 -45.18
CA ALA A 123 15.30 37.30 -46.22
C ALA A 123 16.49 38.13 -46.77
N PRO A 124 17.55 37.46 -47.26
CA PRO A 124 18.66 38.15 -47.86
C PRO A 124 18.20 39.01 -49.03
N VAL A 125 18.79 40.20 -49.16
CA VAL A 125 18.50 41.14 -50.23
C VAL A 125 18.96 40.59 -51.58
N ASN A 126 20.05 39.83 -51.57
CA ASN A 126 20.57 39.14 -52.75
C ASN A 126 20.67 37.64 -52.55
N PRO A 127 19.71 36.87 -53.03
CA PRO A 127 19.70 35.39 -52.85
C PRO A 127 20.89 34.67 -53.49
N ASN A 128 21.61 35.33 -54.38
CA ASN A 128 22.79 34.76 -55.07
C ASN A 128 24.11 35.06 -54.32
N ASP A 129 24.05 35.89 -53.30
CA ASP A 129 25.21 36.19 -52.44
C ASP A 129 25.21 35.25 -51.24
N LYS A 130 26.12 34.24 -51.28
CA LYS A 130 26.24 33.24 -50.21
C LYS A 130 26.69 33.87 -48.88
N THR A 131 27.07 35.13 -48.86
CA THR A 131 27.47 35.84 -47.66
C THR A 131 26.29 36.58 -47.00
N ASP A 132 25.25 36.89 -47.74
CA ASP A 132 24.02 37.48 -47.24
C ASP A 132 23.04 36.41 -46.85
N LYS A 133 22.98 36.09 -45.55
CA LYS A 133 22.08 35.06 -44.98
C LYS A 133 20.74 35.60 -44.52
N GLY A 134 20.48 36.90 -44.75
CA GLY A 134 19.33 37.55 -44.13
C GLY A 134 19.55 37.88 -42.63
N THR A 135 18.52 38.33 -42.00
CA THR A 135 18.53 38.69 -40.58
C THR A 135 17.64 37.73 -39.81
N VAL A 136 18.21 37.05 -38.82
CA VAL A 136 17.46 36.17 -37.92
C VAL A 136 16.45 37.02 -37.13
N GLY A 137 15.21 36.54 -37.01
CA GLY A 137 14.18 37.17 -36.22
C GLY A 137 14.46 37.03 -34.71
N LYS A 138 13.57 37.52 -33.90
CA LYS A 138 13.71 37.49 -32.44
C LYS A 138 12.43 36.99 -31.78
N LEU A 139 12.53 35.91 -31.03
CA LEU A 139 11.48 35.34 -30.18
C LEU A 139 11.86 35.56 -28.70
N LYS A 140 11.04 36.32 -28.00
CA LYS A 140 11.15 36.45 -26.55
C LYS A 140 10.28 35.44 -25.85
N VAL A 141 10.79 34.82 -24.78
CA VAL A 141 10.08 33.85 -23.97
C VAL A 141 10.37 34.04 -22.48
N TYR A 142 9.39 33.71 -21.66
CA TYR A 142 9.55 33.54 -20.21
C TYR A 142 8.53 32.56 -19.65
N PHE A 143 8.80 32.01 -18.47
CA PHE A 143 7.95 31.01 -17.86
C PHE A 143 7.15 31.60 -16.69
N VAL A 144 5.89 31.18 -16.58
CA VAL A 144 4.98 31.62 -15.52
C VAL A 144 4.45 30.40 -14.78
N PRO A 145 4.66 30.29 -13.47
CA PRO A 145 4.01 29.28 -12.66
C PRO A 145 2.58 29.68 -12.38
N LYS A 146 1.67 28.73 -12.52
CA LYS A 146 0.27 28.87 -12.08
C LYS A 146 -0.07 27.72 -11.14
N TYR A 147 -1.09 27.92 -10.32
CA TYR A 147 -1.50 26.96 -9.30
C TYR A 147 -3.03 26.86 -9.26
N ASP A 148 -3.55 25.64 -9.13
CA ASP A 148 -4.98 25.42 -8.96
C ASP A 148 -5.31 25.24 -7.47
N ASN A 149 -6.05 26.19 -6.91
CA ASN A 149 -6.45 26.17 -5.50
C ASN A 149 -7.49 25.10 -5.16
N ASN A 150 -8.13 24.50 -6.16
CA ASN A 150 -9.25 23.58 -5.99
C ASN A 150 -8.94 22.16 -6.48
N LEU A 151 -7.71 21.87 -6.85
CA LEU A 151 -7.35 20.54 -7.36
C LEU A 151 -7.53 19.48 -6.27
N LYS A 152 -8.61 18.71 -6.37
CA LYS A 152 -8.97 17.62 -5.46
C LYS A 152 -8.76 16.23 -6.06
N ASP A 153 -8.59 16.16 -7.37
CA ASP A 153 -8.39 14.93 -8.10
C ASP A 153 -7.17 15.04 -9.01
N ILE A 154 -6.29 14.06 -8.90
CA ILE A 154 -5.08 13.95 -9.71
C ILE A 154 -5.41 13.79 -11.19
N ASN A 155 -6.50 13.10 -11.50
CA ASN A 155 -6.96 12.89 -12.88
C ASN A 155 -7.49 14.17 -13.52
N ALA A 156 -7.81 15.20 -12.74
CA ALA A 156 -8.26 16.50 -13.26
C ALA A 156 -7.15 17.24 -14.01
N LEU A 157 -5.88 16.87 -13.84
CA LEU A 157 -4.77 17.42 -14.64
C LEU A 157 -4.88 17.00 -16.11
N VAL A 158 -5.41 15.80 -16.37
CA VAL A 158 -5.44 15.17 -17.69
C VAL A 158 -6.70 15.54 -18.50
N THR A 159 -7.77 16.04 -17.86
CA THR A 159 -9.10 16.07 -18.43
C THR A 159 -9.64 17.42 -18.85
N ASN A 160 -8.84 18.43 -19.12
CA ASN A 160 -9.36 19.67 -19.71
C ASN A 160 -8.95 19.84 -21.20
N PRO A 161 -9.49 19.04 -22.12
CA PRO A 161 -9.17 19.12 -23.54
C PRO A 161 -9.76 20.36 -24.24
N THR A 162 -10.53 21.19 -23.54
CA THR A 162 -11.29 22.31 -24.14
C THR A 162 -10.67 23.69 -23.93
N ALA A 163 -9.58 23.79 -23.15
CA ALA A 163 -8.83 25.06 -23.08
C ALA A 163 -8.08 25.29 -24.39
N PRO A 164 -8.09 26.51 -24.95
CA PRO A 164 -7.28 26.78 -26.14
C PRO A 164 -5.83 26.47 -25.81
N GLN A 165 -5.15 25.72 -26.68
CA GLN A 165 -3.75 25.33 -26.48
C GLN A 165 -2.83 26.52 -26.40
N VAL A 166 -3.17 27.60 -27.12
CA VAL A 166 -2.48 28.88 -27.12
C VAL A 166 -3.46 29.98 -26.79
N GLU A 167 -3.23 30.70 -25.71
CA GLU A 167 -3.98 31.89 -25.32
C GLU A 167 -3.28 33.15 -25.85
N GLU A 168 -4.03 34.02 -26.52
CA GLU A 168 -3.53 35.32 -26.93
C GLU A 168 -3.70 36.34 -25.80
N LEU A 169 -2.59 36.99 -25.42
CA LEU A 169 -2.53 38.00 -24.37
C LEU A 169 -2.39 39.39 -24.99
N GLU A 170 -2.43 40.41 -24.15
CA GLU A 170 -2.16 41.78 -24.56
C GLU A 170 -0.73 41.96 -25.12
N ASP A 171 -0.53 43.01 -25.92
CA ASP A 171 0.76 43.40 -26.51
C ASP A 171 1.44 42.32 -27.42
N GLY A 172 0.67 41.37 -27.97
CA GLY A 172 1.16 40.37 -28.87
C GLY A 172 1.88 39.21 -28.19
N TRP A 173 1.77 39.10 -26.89
CA TRP A 173 2.20 37.93 -26.15
C TRP A 173 1.23 36.78 -26.37
N LYS A 174 1.74 35.54 -26.36
CA LYS A 174 0.99 34.29 -26.39
C LYS A 174 1.40 33.45 -25.23
N GLU A 175 0.46 32.67 -24.71
CA GLU A 175 0.71 31.77 -23.59
C GLU A 175 0.34 30.33 -23.97
N ILE A 176 1.21 29.40 -23.67
CA ILE A 176 1.01 27.96 -23.88
C ILE A 176 1.40 27.20 -22.63
N ARG A 177 0.58 26.23 -22.22
CA ARG A 177 0.95 25.33 -21.13
C ARG A 177 2.08 24.43 -21.59
N VAL A 178 3.10 24.26 -20.76
CA VAL A 178 4.22 23.36 -21.00
C VAL A 178 3.92 22.01 -20.35
N PHE A 179 3.80 21.98 -19.04
CA PHE A 179 3.40 20.80 -18.28
C PHE A 179 2.74 21.17 -16.97
N SER A 180 2.10 20.19 -16.37
CA SER A 180 1.49 20.26 -15.06
C SER A 180 2.03 19.17 -14.17
N VAL A 181 2.21 19.47 -12.89
CA VAL A 181 2.66 18.52 -11.88
C VAL A 181 1.67 18.54 -10.72
N SER A 182 1.31 17.36 -10.23
CA SER A 182 0.56 17.24 -8.98
C SER A 182 1.26 16.23 -8.06
N SER A 183 1.15 16.47 -6.75
CA SER A 183 1.56 15.45 -5.77
C SER A 183 0.67 14.21 -5.87
N LEU A 184 1.22 13.03 -5.62
CA LEU A 184 0.45 11.77 -5.56
C LEU A 184 -0.34 11.61 -4.26
N GLY A 185 -0.08 12.45 -3.26
CA GLY A 185 -0.81 12.43 -2.00
C GLY A 185 -1.29 13.81 -1.58
N LYS A 186 -2.50 13.85 -1.03
CA LYS A 186 -3.11 15.07 -0.50
C LYS A 186 -2.48 15.48 0.82
N GLY A 187 -2.53 16.77 1.11
CA GLY A 187 -2.14 17.31 2.40
C GLY A 187 -1.05 18.34 2.34
N LYS A 188 -0.90 19.07 3.43
CA LYS A 188 0.05 20.19 3.54
C LYS A 188 1.51 19.77 3.35
N TYR A 189 1.86 18.52 3.65
CA TYR A 189 3.23 18.02 3.49
C TYR A 189 3.72 18.11 2.05
N SER A 190 2.81 17.95 1.09
CA SER A 190 3.14 17.95 -0.33
C SER A 190 3.59 19.32 -0.86
N ASN A 191 3.37 20.39 -0.10
CA ASN A 191 3.96 21.71 -0.38
C ASN A 191 5.49 21.74 -0.16
N GLY A 192 6.06 20.74 0.49
CA GLY A 192 7.50 20.54 0.60
C GLY A 192 8.14 19.96 -0.67
N LEU A 193 7.33 19.46 -1.60
CA LEU A 193 7.80 18.94 -2.88
C LEU A 193 8.16 20.10 -3.82
N SER A 194 9.23 19.92 -4.58
CA SER A 194 9.62 20.82 -5.66
C SER A 194 10.19 20.04 -6.82
N VAL A 195 10.08 20.59 -8.01
CA VAL A 195 10.54 19.95 -9.24
C VAL A 195 11.48 20.83 -10.02
N ARG A 196 12.36 20.18 -10.77
CA ARG A 196 13.35 20.85 -11.57
C ARG A 196 13.58 20.09 -12.87
N LEU A 197 13.41 20.76 -14.00
CA LEU A 197 13.70 20.22 -15.31
C LEU A 197 14.89 20.99 -15.89
N TYR A 198 15.92 20.30 -16.35
CA TYR A 198 17.08 20.93 -16.95
C TYR A 198 17.74 20.03 -17.97
N SER A 199 18.39 20.64 -18.95
CA SER A 199 19.24 19.90 -19.88
C SER A 199 20.48 19.39 -19.20
N ASN A 200 20.88 18.18 -19.58
CA ASN A 200 22.08 17.56 -19.06
C ASN A 200 23.05 17.26 -20.22
N SER A 201 24.19 17.95 -20.24
CA SER A 201 25.22 17.76 -21.28
C SER A 201 25.76 16.33 -21.38
N ARG A 202 25.65 15.54 -20.30
CA ARG A 202 26.05 14.12 -20.29
C ARG A 202 25.14 13.25 -21.15
N TYR A 203 23.91 13.70 -21.39
CA TYR A 203 22.86 12.96 -22.09
C TYR A 203 22.16 13.83 -23.12
N ASP A 204 22.92 14.60 -23.94
CA ASP A 204 22.35 15.59 -24.85
C ASP A 204 21.37 15.02 -25.85
N LYS A 205 21.59 13.78 -26.28
CA LYS A 205 20.72 13.11 -27.22
C LYS A 205 20.52 11.65 -26.88
N THR A 206 19.32 11.20 -27.18
CA THR A 206 18.97 9.79 -27.20
C THR A 206 18.28 9.53 -28.53
N ASN A 207 18.96 8.86 -29.50
CA ASN A 207 18.42 8.61 -30.81
C ASN A 207 17.76 9.85 -31.45
N ASP A 208 18.49 10.92 -31.61
CA ASP A 208 18.00 12.19 -32.18
C ASP A 208 17.01 13.02 -31.34
N PHE A 209 16.62 12.56 -30.16
CA PHE A 209 15.78 13.32 -29.24
C PHE A 209 16.60 14.04 -28.18
N LYS A 210 16.19 15.29 -27.89
CA LYS A 210 16.77 16.07 -26.79
C LYS A 210 16.40 15.46 -25.45
N ASN A 211 17.41 15.28 -24.58
CA ASN A 211 17.21 14.75 -23.25
C ASN A 211 17.26 15.81 -22.19
N TYR A 212 16.42 15.61 -21.17
CA TYR A 212 16.36 16.42 -19.98
C TYR A 212 16.53 15.54 -18.74
N THR A 213 16.96 16.16 -17.65
CA THR A 213 16.90 15.57 -16.32
C THR A 213 15.74 16.24 -15.57
N PHE A 214 14.87 15.41 -15.03
CA PHE A 214 13.78 15.84 -14.17
C PHE A 214 14.07 15.36 -12.75
N ASP A 215 14.24 16.30 -11.82
CA ASP A 215 14.51 16.02 -10.41
C ASP A 215 13.26 16.32 -9.59
N VAL A 216 12.99 15.46 -8.60
CA VAL A 216 12.02 15.71 -7.53
C VAL A 216 12.76 15.90 -6.23
N TRP A 217 12.37 16.92 -5.49
CA TRP A 217 12.97 17.29 -4.21
C TRP A 217 11.89 17.32 -3.13
N ASP A 218 12.25 16.98 -1.91
CA ASP A 218 11.40 17.10 -0.72
C ASP A 218 12.16 17.89 0.34
N SER A 219 11.58 19.03 0.75
CA SER A 219 12.14 19.88 1.82
C SER A 219 13.63 20.20 1.65
N GLY A 220 14.06 20.42 0.40
CA GLY A 220 15.43 20.78 0.05
C GLY A 220 16.37 19.61 -0.20
N SER A 221 15.91 18.37 -0.12
CA SER A 221 16.69 17.17 -0.45
C SER A 221 16.20 16.54 -1.75
N LYS A 222 17.11 16.21 -2.66
CA LYS A 222 16.74 15.48 -3.87
C LYS A 222 16.36 14.02 -3.53
N ILE A 223 15.17 13.61 -3.92
CA ILE A 223 14.62 12.29 -3.63
C ILE A 223 14.51 11.41 -4.89
N GLU A 224 14.27 12.00 -6.07
CA GLU A 224 14.13 11.26 -7.33
C GLU A 224 14.83 12.02 -8.47
N GLU A 225 15.28 11.25 -9.47
CA GLU A 225 15.91 11.79 -10.69
C GLU A 225 15.51 10.94 -11.89
N PHE A 226 14.95 11.56 -12.91
CA PHE A 226 14.49 10.91 -14.12
C PHE A 226 15.18 11.49 -15.35
N ARG A 227 15.51 10.62 -16.32
CA ARG A 227 15.92 11.02 -17.65
C ARG A 227 14.70 10.99 -18.56
N VAL A 228 14.38 12.11 -19.19
CA VAL A 228 13.13 12.29 -19.94
C VAL A 228 13.33 12.99 -21.27
N CYS A 229 12.42 12.79 -22.21
CA CYS A 229 12.27 13.53 -23.45
C CYS A 229 10.87 14.17 -23.52
N LEU A 230 10.73 15.22 -24.32
CA LEU A 230 9.46 15.91 -24.52
C LEU A 230 8.58 15.28 -25.63
N SER A 231 9.16 14.43 -26.47
CA SER A 231 8.45 13.77 -27.55
C SER A 231 8.05 12.35 -27.17
N ASP A 232 6.82 11.96 -27.51
CA ASP A 232 6.27 10.60 -27.33
C ASP A 232 6.93 9.58 -28.27
N GLU A 233 7.51 10.03 -29.40
CA GLU A 233 8.28 9.21 -30.33
C GLU A 233 9.63 8.75 -29.77
N ALA A 234 10.06 9.26 -28.60
CA ALA A 234 11.36 8.93 -27.99
C ALA A 234 11.37 7.50 -27.39
N ILE A 235 11.37 6.50 -28.26
CA ILE A 235 11.41 5.07 -27.90
C ILE A 235 12.76 4.46 -28.32
N ILE A 236 13.48 3.85 -27.37
CA ILE A 236 14.78 3.20 -27.59
C ILE A 236 14.75 1.79 -27.00
N ASN A 237 15.04 0.79 -27.82
CA ASN A 237 15.01 -0.61 -27.37
C ASN A 237 13.71 -0.97 -26.67
N SER A 238 12.57 -0.56 -27.24
CA SER A 238 11.22 -0.72 -26.69
C SER A 238 10.96 -0.03 -25.34
N LYS A 239 11.86 0.87 -24.92
CA LYS A 239 11.69 1.69 -23.73
C LYS A 239 11.35 3.12 -24.12
N SER A 240 10.23 3.62 -23.63
CA SER A 240 9.87 5.04 -23.79
C SER A 240 10.75 5.91 -22.91
N TYR A 241 11.13 7.09 -23.44
CA TYR A 241 11.76 8.17 -22.67
C TYR A 241 10.85 9.40 -22.58
N TYR A 242 9.63 9.27 -23.06
CA TYR A 242 8.62 10.32 -22.95
C TYR A 242 8.34 10.64 -21.48
N MET A 243 8.33 11.93 -21.15
CA MET A 243 8.32 12.39 -19.76
C MET A 243 7.14 11.84 -18.95
N PRO A 244 5.87 11.87 -19.41
CA PRO A 244 4.75 11.24 -18.70
C PRO A 244 4.95 9.74 -18.47
N ASN A 245 5.38 9.00 -19.49
CA ASN A 245 5.55 7.54 -19.38
C ASN A 245 6.63 7.13 -18.38
N ILE A 246 7.67 7.95 -18.22
CA ILE A 246 8.75 7.68 -17.25
C ILE A 246 8.32 8.03 -15.83
N ILE A 247 7.56 9.12 -15.66
CA ILE A 247 7.23 9.64 -14.32
C ILE A 247 5.95 9.02 -13.77
N ASN A 248 4.96 8.69 -14.62
CA ASN A 248 3.63 8.23 -14.19
C ASN A 248 3.47 6.71 -14.09
N GLU A 249 4.53 5.92 -14.19
CA GLU A 249 4.49 4.44 -14.13
C GLU A 249 3.82 3.75 -15.34
N ASP A 250 3.75 4.39 -16.49
CA ASP A 250 3.16 3.76 -17.68
C ASP A 250 4.06 2.67 -18.30
N GLY A 251 4.23 1.58 -17.58
CA GLY A 251 4.53 0.28 -18.18
C GLY A 251 6.01 -0.16 -18.23
N TYR A 252 7.03 0.65 -17.86
CA TYR A 252 8.42 0.24 -18.03
C TYR A 252 9.39 0.50 -16.86
N GLY A 253 8.88 0.74 -15.70
CA GLY A 253 9.70 0.94 -14.50
C GLY A 253 8.89 1.47 -13.34
N SER A 254 9.51 1.65 -12.19
CA SER A 254 8.93 2.39 -11.10
C SER A 254 8.94 3.87 -11.47
N GLY A 255 7.78 4.47 -11.69
CA GLY A 255 7.63 5.89 -11.85
C GLY A 255 7.94 6.67 -10.57
N SER A 256 7.43 7.89 -10.45
CA SER A 256 7.57 8.65 -9.22
C SER A 256 6.68 8.11 -8.11
N ASP A 257 7.22 8.01 -6.91
CA ASP A 257 6.44 7.73 -5.69
C ASP A 257 5.73 8.97 -5.14
N ASN A 258 6.07 10.16 -5.65
CA ASN A 258 5.67 11.43 -5.04
C ASN A 258 4.81 12.33 -5.92
N ILE A 259 4.96 12.26 -7.24
CA ILE A 259 4.29 13.16 -8.18
C ILE A 259 3.72 12.42 -9.39
N VAL A 260 2.79 13.08 -10.05
CA VAL A 260 2.32 12.76 -11.41
C VAL A 260 2.49 13.99 -12.29
N ILE A 261 2.73 13.78 -13.57
CA ILE A 261 2.94 14.85 -14.55
C ILE A 261 2.04 14.68 -15.77
N ASP A 262 1.61 15.80 -16.32
CA ASP A 262 0.94 15.90 -17.61
C ASP A 262 1.70 16.89 -18.48
N LEU A 263 2.24 16.43 -19.59
CA LEU A 263 2.95 17.24 -20.57
C LEU A 263 2.00 17.62 -21.70
N ASN A 264 2.02 18.88 -22.11
CA ASN A 264 1.28 19.31 -23.28
C ASN A 264 2.02 18.84 -24.56
N GLU A 265 1.46 17.84 -25.23
CA GLU A 265 2.04 17.21 -26.44
C GLU A 265 2.25 18.22 -27.58
N ASP A 266 1.37 19.23 -27.70
CA ASP A 266 1.45 20.25 -28.75
C ASP A 266 2.45 21.37 -28.44
N PHE A 267 3.02 21.41 -27.26
CA PHE A 267 3.95 22.46 -26.85
C PHE A 267 5.18 22.54 -27.77
N LEU A 268 5.90 21.43 -27.91
CA LEU A 268 7.12 21.37 -28.71
C LEU A 268 6.86 21.66 -30.18
N PRO A 269 5.89 21.05 -30.86
CA PRO A 269 5.53 21.33 -32.25
C PRO A 269 5.19 22.80 -32.50
N ILE A 270 4.36 23.40 -31.65
CA ILE A 270 3.90 24.80 -31.82
C ILE A 270 5.06 25.79 -31.70
N ILE A 271 5.89 25.62 -30.68
CA ILE A 271 7.02 26.57 -30.47
C ILE A 271 8.08 26.39 -31.54
N TYR A 272 8.37 25.14 -31.95
CA TYR A 272 9.30 24.87 -33.05
C TYR A 272 8.80 25.43 -34.39
N ALA A 273 7.53 25.25 -34.71
CA ALA A 273 6.94 25.81 -35.91
C ALA A 273 7.05 27.35 -35.91
N THR A 274 6.72 27.99 -34.80
CA THR A 274 6.85 29.45 -34.65
C THR A 274 8.31 29.90 -34.84
N TYR A 275 9.26 29.19 -34.25
CA TYR A 275 10.68 29.48 -34.40
C TYR A 275 11.15 29.32 -35.84
N LYS A 276 10.84 28.19 -36.46
CA LYS A 276 11.23 27.87 -37.83
C LYS A 276 10.61 28.78 -38.89
N GLU A 277 9.35 29.15 -38.71
CA GLU A 277 8.65 29.95 -39.71
C GLU A 277 9.01 31.45 -39.60
N LYS A 278 9.10 31.96 -38.38
CA LYS A 278 9.19 33.41 -38.15
C LYS A 278 10.56 33.91 -37.70
N ILE A 279 11.36 33.08 -37.06
CA ILE A 279 12.61 33.51 -36.43
C ILE A 279 13.82 33.09 -37.26
N ASN A 280 13.95 31.80 -37.58
CA ASN A 280 15.08 31.28 -38.35
C ASN A 280 14.63 30.18 -39.34
N PRO A 281 14.08 30.56 -40.50
CA PRO A 281 13.72 29.59 -41.56
C PRO A 281 14.88 28.74 -42.06
N LEU A 282 16.12 29.21 -41.89
CA LEU A 282 17.33 28.55 -42.32
C LEU A 282 17.93 27.63 -41.27
N THR A 283 17.23 27.42 -40.15
CA THR A 283 17.71 26.55 -39.09
C THR A 283 17.98 25.14 -39.58
N SER A 284 19.08 24.53 -39.18
CA SER A 284 19.35 23.11 -39.37
C SER A 284 18.84 22.23 -38.20
N LEU A 285 18.28 22.84 -37.17
CA LEU A 285 17.71 22.11 -36.06
C LEU A 285 16.44 21.39 -36.52
N THR A 286 16.31 20.14 -36.14
CA THR A 286 15.04 19.41 -36.23
C THR A 286 14.16 19.76 -35.00
N GLU A 287 12.88 19.43 -35.05
CA GLU A 287 11.97 19.59 -33.91
C GLU A 287 12.51 18.91 -32.66
N HIS A 288 13.00 17.71 -32.81
CA HIS A 288 13.54 16.91 -31.69
C HIS A 288 14.89 17.42 -31.16
N ASP A 289 15.62 18.19 -31.94
CA ASP A 289 16.86 18.86 -31.54
C ASP A 289 16.64 20.20 -30.87
N PHE A 290 15.47 20.78 -31.10
CA PHE A 290 15.12 22.09 -30.59
C PHE A 290 14.88 22.02 -29.08
N ASP A 291 15.44 22.99 -28.34
CA ASP A 291 15.31 23.05 -26.89
C ASP A 291 14.53 24.29 -26.48
N PRO A 292 13.18 24.23 -26.48
CA PRO A 292 12.35 25.38 -26.19
C PRO A 292 12.40 25.82 -24.73
N LEU A 293 12.91 24.93 -23.86
CA LEU A 293 12.93 25.23 -22.42
C LEU A 293 14.17 26.02 -22.04
N LEU A 294 15.29 25.85 -22.73
CA LEU A 294 16.55 26.33 -22.18
C LEU A 294 17.56 26.89 -23.18
N GLY A 295 17.33 26.79 -24.48
CA GLY A 295 18.26 27.30 -25.48
C GLY A 295 19.70 26.93 -25.18
N ILE A 296 20.17 25.71 -25.42
CA ILE A 296 21.54 25.33 -25.10
C ILE A 296 22.46 25.58 -26.27
N ASP A 297 23.53 26.31 -25.98
CA ASP A 297 24.74 26.24 -26.76
C ASP A 297 25.48 24.91 -26.45
N LYS A 298 25.45 23.98 -27.40
CA LYS A 298 26.12 22.66 -27.29
C LYS A 298 27.61 22.76 -26.95
N THR A 299 28.21 23.92 -27.09
CA THR A 299 29.64 24.14 -26.82
C THR A 299 29.92 24.53 -25.36
N LYS A 300 28.88 24.80 -24.54
CA LYS A 300 29.06 25.22 -23.16
C LYS A 300 28.58 24.13 -22.18
N THR A 301 29.46 23.76 -21.29
CA THR A 301 29.26 22.76 -20.26
C THR A 301 28.36 23.23 -19.11
N THR A 302 27.76 24.41 -19.18
CA THR A 302 26.95 25.01 -18.12
C THR A 302 25.56 24.39 -18.16
N LYS A 303 25.21 23.70 -17.10
CA LYS A 303 23.84 23.19 -16.88
C LYS A 303 22.86 24.34 -16.75
N ILE A 304 21.93 24.43 -17.68
CA ILE A 304 20.90 25.45 -17.63
C ILE A 304 19.66 24.81 -17.09
N ARG A 305 19.12 25.49 -16.12
CA ARG A 305 17.92 25.10 -15.43
C ARG A 305 16.80 26.01 -15.88
N TYR A 306 15.66 25.42 -15.94
CA TYR A 306 14.38 26.00 -16.16
C TYR A 306 14.20 27.31 -15.39
N GLY A 307 13.87 28.39 -16.10
CA GLY A 307 13.71 29.72 -15.58
C GLY A 307 14.93 30.37 -15.02
N VAL A 308 16.13 29.89 -15.24
CA VAL A 308 17.33 30.62 -14.94
C VAL A 308 17.60 31.62 -16.06
N THR A 309 17.56 32.83 -15.69
CA THR A 309 18.01 33.96 -16.44
C THR A 309 19.52 33.96 -16.60
N ASN A 310 20.04 33.17 -17.50
CA ASN A 310 21.45 33.31 -17.83
C ASN A 310 21.64 33.52 -19.31
N ALA A 311 22.14 34.69 -19.59
CA ALA A 311 22.51 35.25 -20.87
C ALA A 311 23.48 34.38 -21.71
N ASN A 312 23.75 33.17 -21.30
CA ASN A 312 24.75 32.30 -21.96
C ASN A 312 24.15 31.19 -22.79
N THR A 313 22.87 31.29 -23.10
CA THR A 313 22.16 30.29 -23.86
C THR A 313 21.34 30.93 -24.91
N SER A 314 21.75 30.77 -26.13
CA SER A 314 21.02 31.27 -27.27
C SER A 314 20.90 30.19 -28.33
N ILE A 315 19.66 29.82 -28.60
CA ILE A 315 19.31 29.46 -29.96
C ILE A 315 19.25 30.77 -30.71
N ASP A 316 19.86 30.91 -31.89
CA ASP A 316 19.83 32.13 -32.66
C ASP A 316 18.41 32.70 -32.76
N GLY A 317 18.23 33.92 -32.22
CA GLY A 317 16.96 34.60 -32.21
C GLY A 317 16.00 34.19 -31.07
N PHE A 318 16.37 33.28 -30.16
CA PHE A 318 15.57 32.88 -29.01
C PHE A 318 16.12 33.54 -27.73
N GLU A 319 15.38 34.47 -27.14
CA GLU A 319 15.78 35.25 -26.00
C GLU A 319 14.88 35.02 -24.80
N PHE A 320 15.48 34.75 -23.65
CA PHE A 320 14.74 34.63 -22.40
C PHE A 320 14.54 36.01 -21.76
N ASP A 321 13.29 36.40 -21.59
CA ASP A 321 12.94 37.62 -20.88
C ASP A 321 12.91 37.32 -19.36
N THR A 322 13.81 38.03 -18.67
CA THR A 322 14.05 37.81 -17.24
C THR A 322 13.53 38.92 -16.39
N GLU A 323 13.13 40.03 -17.01
CA GLU A 323 12.71 41.25 -16.33
C GLU A 323 11.19 41.34 -16.21
N THR A 324 10.44 40.47 -16.90
CA THR A 324 8.99 40.49 -16.93
C THR A 324 8.41 40.00 -15.60
N GLU A 325 7.47 40.76 -15.05
CA GLU A 325 6.77 40.41 -13.82
C GLU A 325 6.10 39.03 -13.93
N GLY A 326 6.33 38.16 -12.94
CA GLY A 326 5.79 36.80 -12.91
C GLY A 326 6.66 35.74 -13.57
N SER A 327 7.83 36.10 -14.13
CA SER A 327 8.80 35.12 -14.56
C SER A 327 9.29 34.27 -13.37
N ILE A 328 9.52 32.97 -13.60
CA ILE A 328 9.99 32.10 -12.54
C ILE A 328 11.38 32.50 -12.11
N GLN A 329 11.50 32.96 -10.87
CA GLN A 329 12.80 33.11 -10.22
C GLN A 329 13.19 31.77 -9.59
N PHE A 330 14.27 31.20 -10.09
CA PHE A 330 14.73 29.89 -9.60
C PHE A 330 15.54 30.03 -8.32
N ASN A 331 15.14 29.27 -7.33
CA ASN A 331 16.10 28.74 -6.39
C ASN A 331 16.87 27.62 -7.15
N THR A 332 18.07 27.92 -7.58
CA THR A 332 18.89 27.04 -8.46
C THR A 332 19.24 25.69 -7.81
N GLU A 333 19.03 25.54 -6.51
CA GLU A 333 19.41 24.35 -5.78
C GLU A 333 18.26 23.36 -5.63
N THR A 334 17.05 23.81 -5.38
CA THR A 334 15.92 22.97 -4.98
C THR A 334 14.73 22.93 -5.95
N GLY A 335 14.77 23.66 -7.06
CA GLY A 335 13.70 23.71 -8.06
C GLY A 335 12.50 24.59 -7.67
N THR A 336 11.39 24.43 -8.40
CA THR A 336 10.14 25.16 -8.18
C THR A 336 9.19 24.35 -7.31
N SER A 337 8.74 24.94 -6.21
CA SER A 337 7.87 24.28 -5.24
C SER A 337 6.44 24.08 -5.77
N LEU A 338 5.84 22.97 -5.41
CA LEU A 338 4.42 22.76 -5.50
C LEU A 338 3.73 23.51 -4.34
N THR A 339 2.50 23.95 -4.57
CA THR A 339 1.68 24.64 -3.56
C THR A 339 0.25 24.15 -3.56
N ASN A 340 -0.57 24.67 -2.65
CA ASN A 340 -2.00 24.35 -2.50
C ASN A 340 -2.33 22.97 -1.94
N GLY A 341 -1.34 22.18 -1.51
CA GLY A 341 -1.59 21.00 -0.71
C GLY A 341 -2.22 21.38 0.64
N GLY A 342 -3.37 20.81 0.95
CA GLY A 342 -4.12 21.12 2.17
C GLY A 342 -4.67 19.89 2.85
N ASP A 343 -4.62 19.89 4.20
CA ASP A 343 -5.12 18.79 5.02
C ASP A 343 -6.65 18.79 5.15
N GLY A 344 -7.32 19.84 4.63
CA GLY A 344 -8.77 19.96 4.73
C GLY A 344 -9.25 19.93 6.19
N SER A 345 -10.35 19.23 6.43
CA SER A 345 -10.94 19.07 7.77
C SER A 345 -10.04 18.35 8.78
N PHE A 346 -8.92 17.74 8.36
CA PHE A 346 -7.92 17.14 9.28
C PHE A 346 -6.87 18.15 9.76
N ALA A 347 -6.90 19.37 9.25
CA ALA A 347 -5.94 20.39 9.62
C ALA A 347 -5.91 20.64 11.14
N ARG A 348 -4.74 21.02 11.63
CA ARG A 348 -4.58 21.37 13.04
C ARG A 348 -5.37 22.66 13.34
N GLY A 349 -6.22 22.62 14.36
CA GLY A 349 -7.08 23.75 14.76
C GLY A 349 -8.48 23.70 14.18
N THR A 350 -8.82 22.69 13.37
CA THR A 350 -10.21 22.43 12.97
C THR A 350 -11.04 22.09 14.20
N ASP A 351 -12.31 22.51 14.21
CA ASP A 351 -13.27 22.15 15.26
C ASP A 351 -13.33 20.64 15.45
N THR A 352 -13.33 20.19 16.70
CA THR A 352 -13.23 18.77 17.06
C THR A 352 -14.35 17.94 16.44
N LYS A 353 -15.60 18.43 16.46
CA LYS A 353 -16.75 17.68 15.89
C LYS A 353 -16.68 17.58 14.38
N VAL A 354 -16.23 18.66 13.72
CA VAL A 354 -16.02 18.65 12.25
C VAL A 354 -14.94 17.64 11.89
N LYS A 355 -13.84 17.62 12.63
CA LYS A 355 -12.74 16.68 12.42
C LYS A 355 -13.17 15.23 12.65
N GLU A 356 -13.87 14.93 13.74
CA GLU A 356 -14.41 13.60 14.06
C GLU A 356 -15.36 13.10 12.97
N THR A 357 -16.27 13.95 12.52
CA THR A 357 -17.21 13.60 11.45
C THR A 357 -16.47 13.30 10.14
N ALA A 358 -15.48 14.12 9.80
CA ALA A 358 -14.66 13.92 8.60
C ALA A 358 -13.83 12.63 8.69
N ILE A 359 -13.26 12.30 9.85
CA ILE A 359 -12.52 11.05 10.09
C ILE A 359 -13.45 9.85 9.91
N LYS A 360 -14.62 9.84 10.57
CA LYS A 360 -15.61 8.76 10.40
C LYS A 360 -15.98 8.55 8.93
N SER A 361 -16.33 9.62 8.22
CA SER A 361 -16.67 9.55 6.80
C SER A 361 -15.53 9.01 5.93
N ALA A 362 -14.29 9.45 6.18
CA ALA A 362 -13.14 9.05 5.40
C ALA A 362 -12.79 7.56 5.59
N PHE A 363 -12.85 7.04 6.82
CA PHE A 363 -12.64 5.61 7.09
C PHE A 363 -13.78 4.75 6.53
N LEU A 364 -15.04 5.19 6.67
CA LEU A 364 -16.20 4.50 6.08
C LEU A 364 -16.04 4.34 4.56
N LYS A 365 -15.57 5.38 3.88
CA LYS A 365 -15.35 5.34 2.43
C LYS A 365 -14.37 4.24 2.03
N VAL A 366 -13.37 3.95 2.84
CA VAL A 366 -12.40 2.87 2.56
C VAL A 366 -13.07 1.51 2.55
N PHE A 367 -13.87 1.20 3.56
CA PHE A 367 -14.47 -0.13 3.72
C PHE A 367 -15.77 -0.34 2.93
N ASN A 368 -16.55 0.71 2.73
CA ASN A 368 -17.81 0.65 2.00
C ASN A 368 -17.71 1.18 0.56
N GLY A 369 -16.64 1.89 0.22
CA GLY A 369 -16.55 2.59 -1.07
C GLY A 369 -17.58 3.73 -1.19
N THR A 370 -17.86 4.13 -2.42
CA THR A 370 -18.95 5.05 -2.73
C THR A 370 -20.16 4.25 -3.19
N GLU A 371 -21.26 4.37 -2.49
CA GLU A 371 -22.51 3.73 -2.84
C GLU A 371 -23.10 4.39 -4.09
N ILE A 372 -23.41 3.59 -5.10
CA ILE A 372 -24.15 4.01 -6.29
C ILE A 372 -25.39 3.13 -6.37
N SER A 373 -26.55 3.77 -6.36
CA SER A 373 -27.80 3.09 -6.67
C SER A 373 -28.00 3.06 -8.18
N ASP A 374 -28.14 1.86 -8.76
CA ASP A 374 -28.54 1.71 -10.16
C ASP A 374 -30.01 2.16 -10.29
N ALA A 375 -30.24 3.27 -10.99
CA ALA A 375 -31.55 3.88 -11.12
C ALA A 375 -32.57 2.97 -11.83
N SER A 376 -32.12 1.94 -12.56
CA SER A 376 -32.95 1.02 -13.32
C SER A 376 -33.32 -0.25 -12.59
N THR A 377 -32.44 -0.78 -11.75
CA THR A 377 -32.61 -2.06 -11.07
C THR A 377 -32.82 -1.91 -9.56
N GLY A 378 -32.52 -0.74 -8.98
CA GLY A 378 -32.49 -0.53 -7.54
C GLY A 378 -31.32 -1.25 -6.85
N GLU A 379 -30.43 -1.87 -7.62
CA GLU A 379 -29.28 -2.59 -7.09
C GLU A 379 -28.24 -1.59 -6.53
N ILE A 380 -27.81 -1.81 -5.31
CA ILE A 380 -26.75 -1.01 -4.69
C ILE A 380 -25.42 -1.56 -5.15
N LYS A 381 -24.66 -0.74 -5.88
CA LYS A 381 -23.28 -1.01 -6.27
C LYS A 381 -22.35 -0.07 -5.51
N TYR A 382 -21.21 -0.60 -5.11
CA TYR A 382 -20.19 0.22 -4.49
C TYR A 382 -19.08 0.47 -5.50
N THR A 383 -18.73 1.73 -5.69
CA THR A 383 -17.62 2.16 -6.54
C THR A 383 -16.61 2.96 -5.74
N GLY A 384 -15.42 3.02 -6.25
CA GLY A 384 -14.30 3.71 -5.64
C GLY A 384 -13.14 2.75 -5.48
N TYR A 385 -11.98 3.22 -5.89
CA TYR A 385 -10.78 2.38 -6.03
C TYR A 385 -10.40 1.61 -4.75
N ALA A 386 -10.58 2.22 -3.58
CA ALA A 386 -10.24 1.56 -2.32
C ALA A 386 -11.13 0.37 -2.01
N TYR A 387 -12.44 0.48 -2.31
CA TYR A 387 -13.38 -0.60 -2.07
C TYR A 387 -13.14 -1.79 -3.00
N GLU A 388 -13.06 -1.55 -4.31
CA GLU A 388 -12.92 -2.62 -5.31
C GLU A 388 -11.58 -3.34 -5.15
N ASP A 389 -10.50 -2.59 -4.97
CA ASP A 389 -9.16 -3.15 -4.81
C ASP A 389 -9.05 -4.03 -3.55
N ILE A 390 -9.58 -3.59 -2.41
CA ILE A 390 -9.47 -4.37 -1.16
C ILE A 390 -10.38 -5.60 -1.12
N LEU A 391 -11.32 -5.74 -2.05
CA LEU A 391 -12.10 -6.97 -2.23
C LEU A 391 -11.33 -8.05 -3.00
N SER A 392 -10.31 -7.69 -3.75
CA SER A 392 -9.52 -8.65 -4.54
C SER A 392 -8.56 -9.43 -3.64
N LYS A 393 -8.88 -10.71 -3.40
CA LYS A 393 -8.02 -11.61 -2.63
C LYS A 393 -6.66 -11.85 -3.30
N ASN A 394 -6.64 -11.95 -4.64
CA ASN A 394 -5.44 -12.25 -5.40
C ASN A 394 -4.52 -11.04 -5.49
N LYS A 395 -5.08 -9.84 -5.61
CA LYS A 395 -4.29 -8.60 -5.68
C LYS A 395 -3.75 -8.18 -4.31
N TYR A 396 -4.59 -8.30 -3.27
CA TYR A 396 -4.25 -7.95 -1.90
C TYR A 396 -4.59 -9.09 -0.94
N PRO A 397 -3.77 -10.13 -0.86
CA PRO A 397 -3.95 -11.21 0.09
C PRO A 397 -3.75 -10.70 1.52
N ILE A 398 -4.62 -11.13 2.43
CA ILE A 398 -4.63 -10.73 3.84
C ILE A 398 -4.75 -11.99 4.69
N ASP A 399 -4.01 -12.07 5.79
CA ASP A 399 -4.08 -13.16 6.75
C ASP A 399 -4.80 -12.74 8.03
N PHE A 400 -4.64 -11.47 8.40
CA PHE A 400 -5.35 -10.88 9.53
C PHE A 400 -5.57 -9.38 9.33
N PHE A 401 -6.57 -8.86 10.01
CA PHE A 401 -6.87 -7.44 10.11
C PHE A 401 -6.96 -7.05 11.58
N LEU A 402 -6.35 -5.93 11.95
CA LEU A 402 -6.40 -5.38 13.29
C LEU A 402 -7.28 -4.12 13.31
N ASP A 403 -8.26 -4.12 14.18
CA ASP A 403 -8.96 -2.91 14.58
C ASP A 403 -7.96 -1.89 15.19
N ALA A 404 -8.35 -0.68 15.28
CA ALA A 404 -7.54 0.39 15.86
C ALA A 404 -8.39 1.33 16.72
N HIS A 405 -9.29 0.75 17.45
CA HIS A 405 -10.25 1.47 18.28
C HIS A 405 -11.11 2.45 17.45
N TYR A 406 -11.57 1.97 16.29
CA TYR A 406 -12.41 2.76 15.40
C TYR A 406 -13.79 3.06 16.02
N PRO A 407 -14.48 4.10 15.55
CA PRO A 407 -15.87 4.33 15.86
C PRO A 407 -16.75 3.12 15.47
N GLU A 408 -17.86 2.93 16.18
CA GLU A 408 -18.80 1.81 15.96
C GLU A 408 -19.21 1.62 14.50
N VAL A 409 -19.61 2.70 13.83
CA VAL A 409 -20.02 2.65 12.41
C VAL A 409 -18.90 2.16 11.48
N VAL A 410 -17.64 2.45 11.81
CA VAL A 410 -16.47 1.98 11.05
C VAL A 410 -16.21 0.50 11.33
N LYS A 411 -16.37 0.05 12.58
CA LYS A 411 -16.26 -1.38 12.93
C LYS A 411 -17.30 -2.22 12.22
N ASN A 412 -18.55 -1.75 12.17
CA ASN A 412 -19.62 -2.42 11.42
C ASN A 412 -19.29 -2.49 9.91
N ALA A 413 -18.70 -1.45 9.35
CA ALA A 413 -18.24 -1.47 7.96
C ALA A 413 -17.09 -2.47 7.73
N ILE A 414 -16.17 -2.60 8.68
CA ILE A 414 -15.08 -3.61 8.65
C ILE A 414 -15.67 -5.02 8.65
N CYS A 415 -16.65 -5.29 9.50
CA CYS A 415 -17.34 -6.58 9.54
C CYS A 415 -18.02 -6.90 8.21
N GLY A 416 -18.74 -5.94 7.65
CA GLY A 416 -19.36 -6.08 6.33
C GLY A 416 -18.33 -6.30 5.21
N TRP A 417 -17.19 -5.61 5.25
CA TRP A 417 -16.08 -5.82 4.32
C TRP A 417 -15.50 -7.23 4.42
N ALA A 418 -15.24 -7.72 5.64
CA ALA A 418 -14.73 -9.07 5.87
C ALA A 418 -15.69 -10.15 5.35
N ALA A 419 -17.00 -9.98 5.56
CA ALA A 419 -18.03 -10.88 5.03
C ALA A 419 -18.04 -10.90 3.49
N ARG A 420 -17.90 -9.75 2.84
CA ARG A 420 -17.82 -9.66 1.35
C ARG A 420 -16.58 -10.33 0.79
N ARG A 421 -15.49 -10.40 1.52
CA ARG A 421 -14.29 -11.18 1.17
C ARG A 421 -14.43 -12.68 1.43
N LYS A 422 -15.58 -13.16 1.86
CA LYS A 422 -15.89 -14.58 2.10
C LYS A 422 -14.96 -15.20 3.15
N GLU A 423 -14.72 -14.50 4.25
CA GLU A 423 -13.98 -15.02 5.40
C GLU A 423 -12.60 -15.57 5.02
N ASP A 424 -11.77 -14.79 4.33
CA ASP A 424 -10.44 -15.21 3.90
C ASP A 424 -9.31 -14.82 4.88
N PHE A 425 -9.64 -14.14 5.97
CA PHE A 425 -8.68 -13.68 6.99
C PHE A 425 -9.34 -13.56 8.38
N MET A 426 -8.50 -13.50 9.39
CA MET A 426 -8.93 -13.30 10.78
C MET A 426 -9.08 -11.81 11.09
N VAL A 427 -10.16 -11.42 11.76
CA VAL A 427 -10.43 -10.04 12.21
C VAL A 427 -10.29 -9.96 13.72
N TYR A 428 -9.46 -9.06 14.20
CA TYR A 428 -9.27 -8.76 15.62
C TYR A 428 -9.88 -7.42 15.95
N LEU A 429 -10.93 -7.42 16.76
CA LEU A 429 -11.65 -6.24 17.19
C LEU A 429 -11.26 -5.88 18.61
N ASP A 430 -11.06 -4.59 18.88
CA ASP A 430 -11.03 -4.08 20.25
C ASP A 430 -12.44 -4.03 20.82
N ASN A 431 -12.61 -4.41 22.06
CA ASN A 431 -13.87 -4.20 22.77
C ASN A 431 -14.08 -2.71 23.06
N GLY A 432 -15.25 -2.19 22.69
CA GLY A 432 -15.55 -0.75 22.75
C GLY A 432 -15.15 0.01 21.49
N THR A 433 -15.39 1.30 21.51
CA THR A 433 -15.20 2.21 20.37
C THR A 433 -14.47 3.47 20.83
N SER A 434 -13.97 4.27 19.88
CA SER A 434 -13.32 5.57 20.20
C SER A 434 -14.28 6.56 20.92
N ASP A 435 -15.57 6.32 20.82
CA ASP A 435 -16.61 7.16 21.42
C ASP A 435 -17.03 6.68 22.82
N THR A 436 -16.59 5.47 23.21
CA THR A 436 -17.04 4.81 24.45
C THR A 436 -15.83 4.24 25.20
N ILE A 437 -15.57 4.76 26.38
CA ILE A 437 -14.60 4.16 27.30
C ILE A 437 -15.27 2.93 27.92
N VAL A 438 -14.72 1.76 27.63
CA VAL A 438 -15.23 0.51 28.22
C VAL A 438 -14.67 0.39 29.64
N THR A 439 -15.55 0.44 30.62
CA THR A 439 -15.19 0.16 32.01
C THR A 439 -15.16 -1.35 32.23
N LYS A 440 -14.51 -1.80 33.31
CA LYS A 440 -14.49 -3.21 33.71
C LYS A 440 -15.92 -3.81 33.84
N THR A 441 -16.87 -3.00 34.31
CA THR A 441 -18.26 -3.40 34.50
C THR A 441 -19.02 -3.52 33.18
N ASP A 442 -18.67 -2.74 32.22
CA ASP A 442 -19.37 -2.69 30.93
C ASP A 442 -18.67 -3.53 29.84
N ALA A 443 -17.52 -4.14 30.18
CA ALA A 443 -16.68 -4.85 29.19
C ALA A 443 -17.42 -5.99 28.49
N TYR A 444 -18.35 -6.65 29.16
CA TYR A 444 -19.16 -7.75 28.63
C TYR A 444 -20.51 -7.30 28.08
N THR A 445 -20.99 -6.10 28.37
CA THR A 445 -22.25 -5.59 27.82
C THR A 445 -22.07 -4.95 26.45
N THR A 446 -20.85 -4.60 26.09
CA THR A 446 -20.52 -4.00 24.78
C THR A 446 -20.52 -4.99 23.61
N THR A 447 -20.55 -6.30 23.89
CA THR A 447 -20.67 -7.34 22.84
C THR A 447 -22.03 -7.34 22.15
N GLU A 448 -23.08 -6.85 22.79
CA GLU A 448 -24.39 -6.66 22.15
C GLU A 448 -24.31 -5.76 20.91
N GLN A 449 -23.29 -4.91 20.81
CA GLN A 449 -23.04 -4.06 19.63
C GLN A 449 -22.59 -4.87 18.40
N TYR A 450 -22.20 -6.12 18.61
CA TYR A 450 -21.70 -7.03 17.56
C TYR A 450 -22.59 -8.27 17.40
N ASP A 451 -23.89 -8.15 17.65
CA ASP A 451 -24.84 -9.28 17.60
C ASP A 451 -24.76 -10.08 16.29
N ASP A 452 -24.51 -9.40 15.17
CA ASP A 452 -24.31 -10.05 13.87
C ASP A 452 -22.99 -10.84 13.79
N LEU A 453 -22.08 -10.66 14.76
CA LEU A 453 -20.79 -11.36 14.81
C LEU A 453 -20.78 -12.54 15.77
N THR A 454 -21.80 -12.69 16.60
CA THR A 454 -21.95 -13.86 17.46
C THR A 454 -22.11 -15.10 16.58
N ASN A 455 -21.13 -16.01 16.59
CA ASN A 455 -21.00 -17.22 15.78
C ASN A 455 -20.09 -17.14 14.56
N HIS A 456 -19.36 -16.05 14.34
CA HIS A 456 -18.33 -16.02 13.30
C HIS A 456 -16.99 -16.56 13.83
N TRP A 457 -16.45 -17.53 13.14
CA TRP A 457 -15.21 -18.20 13.53
C TRP A 457 -13.94 -17.40 13.16
N ASN A 458 -14.05 -16.43 12.26
CA ASN A 458 -12.94 -15.60 11.81
C ASN A 458 -12.88 -14.23 12.49
N PHE A 459 -13.61 -14.04 13.59
CA PHE A 459 -13.55 -12.83 14.40
C PHE A 459 -13.12 -13.13 15.83
N SER A 460 -12.38 -12.20 16.44
CA SER A 460 -12.11 -12.17 17.86
C SER A 460 -12.37 -10.79 18.42
N ILE A 461 -12.78 -10.73 19.69
CA ILE A 461 -12.94 -9.49 20.45
C ILE A 461 -11.96 -9.54 21.62
N ASP A 462 -11.13 -8.53 21.74
CA ASP A 462 -10.10 -8.42 22.75
C ASP A 462 -10.34 -7.21 23.66
N SER A 463 -10.33 -7.42 24.97
CA SER A 463 -10.65 -6.40 25.97
C SER A 463 -9.53 -6.27 27.00
N TYR A 464 -8.40 -5.67 26.59
CA TYR A 464 -7.39 -5.22 27.53
C TYR A 464 -6.70 -3.97 26.97
N TYR A 465 -6.26 -3.12 27.88
CA TYR A 465 -5.65 -1.83 27.59
C TYR A 465 -4.26 -1.78 28.20
N GLY A 466 -3.43 -0.94 27.64
CA GLY A 466 -2.06 -0.76 28.15
C GLY A 466 -1.59 0.68 28.03
N LYS A 467 -0.58 1.01 28.82
CA LYS A 467 0.13 2.29 28.75
C LYS A 467 1.49 2.08 28.14
N ILE A 468 1.79 2.83 27.10
CA ILE A 468 3.07 2.81 26.42
C ILE A 468 3.64 4.22 26.28
N LYS A 469 4.92 4.31 25.95
CA LYS A 469 5.51 5.58 25.50
C LYS A 469 5.28 5.72 24.00
N ASP A 470 4.68 6.83 23.59
CA ASP A 470 4.55 7.19 22.19
C ASP A 470 5.95 7.21 21.54
N PRO A 471 6.20 6.41 20.50
CA PRO A 471 7.52 6.35 19.86
C PRO A 471 8.01 7.66 19.25
N TYR A 472 7.11 8.63 19.04
CA TYR A 472 7.43 9.93 18.46
C TYR A 472 7.86 10.99 19.49
N ASN A 473 7.10 11.13 20.58
CA ASN A 473 7.29 12.21 21.54
C ASN A 473 7.55 11.76 22.98
N TYR A 474 7.60 10.43 23.21
CA TYR A 474 7.83 9.78 24.50
C TYR A 474 6.78 10.07 25.59
N LYS A 475 5.64 10.66 25.25
CA LYS A 475 4.51 10.82 26.18
C LYS A 475 3.88 9.45 26.45
N ILE A 476 3.41 9.28 27.70
CA ILE A 476 2.64 8.10 28.05
C ILE A 476 1.25 8.23 27.39
N ILE A 477 0.86 7.21 26.66
CA ILE A 477 -0.42 7.09 25.97
C ILE A 477 -1.09 5.79 26.35
N GLU A 478 -2.39 5.74 26.25
CA GLU A 478 -3.19 4.54 26.44
C GLU A 478 -3.49 3.92 25.06
N VAL A 479 -3.34 2.61 24.96
CA VAL A 479 -3.58 1.85 23.73
C VAL A 479 -4.42 0.63 24.03
N THR A 480 -5.15 0.17 23.04
CA THR A 480 -5.96 -1.04 23.15
C THR A 480 -5.17 -2.29 22.81
N SER A 481 -5.79 -3.45 22.99
CA SER A 481 -5.24 -4.79 22.75
C SER A 481 -4.60 -4.96 21.38
N THR A 482 -5.16 -4.35 20.34
CA THR A 482 -4.68 -4.51 18.97
C THR A 482 -3.28 -3.92 18.75
N TYR A 483 -2.84 -2.95 19.55
CA TYR A 483 -1.45 -2.51 19.53
C TYR A 483 -0.47 -3.62 19.98
N ASN A 484 -0.86 -4.39 21.01
CA ASN A 484 -0.09 -5.55 21.44
C ASN A 484 -0.10 -6.64 20.35
N LEU A 485 -1.28 -6.94 19.80
CA LEU A 485 -1.45 -7.94 18.74
C LEU A 485 -0.66 -7.59 17.47
N ALA A 486 -0.50 -6.32 17.14
CA ALA A 486 0.34 -5.86 16.05
C ALA A 486 1.81 -6.34 16.14
N ARG A 487 2.27 -6.69 17.33
CA ARG A 487 3.61 -7.26 17.55
C ARG A 487 3.55 -8.74 17.86
N VAL A 488 2.59 -9.16 18.67
CA VAL A 488 2.44 -10.56 19.08
C VAL A 488 2.25 -11.46 17.88
N LEU A 489 1.27 -11.16 17.01
CA LEU A 489 0.92 -12.05 15.91
C LEU A 489 2.10 -12.33 14.97
N PRO A 490 2.79 -11.32 14.39
CA PRO A 490 3.88 -11.59 13.46
C PRO A 490 5.10 -12.21 14.14
N LEU A 491 5.49 -11.70 15.31
CA LEU A 491 6.69 -12.19 15.99
C LEU A 491 6.50 -13.58 16.57
N HIS A 492 5.31 -13.88 17.08
CA HIS A 492 4.98 -15.21 17.58
C HIS A 492 5.05 -16.24 16.46
N TRP A 493 4.40 -15.95 15.33
CA TRP A 493 4.44 -16.80 14.15
C TRP A 493 5.87 -17.02 13.63
N LYS A 494 6.66 -15.95 13.52
CA LYS A 494 8.07 -16.03 13.11
C LYS A 494 8.91 -16.86 14.07
N ASN A 495 8.73 -16.69 15.36
CA ASN A 495 9.52 -17.41 16.38
C ASN A 495 9.14 -18.88 16.51
N HIS A 496 8.05 -19.32 15.88
CA HIS A 496 7.59 -20.70 15.88
C HIS A 496 7.61 -21.32 14.48
N ASP A 497 8.54 -20.88 13.63
CA ASP A 497 8.75 -21.43 12.28
C ASP A 497 7.48 -21.46 11.42
N GLY A 498 6.66 -20.42 11.48
CA GLY A 498 5.42 -20.31 10.71
C GLY A 498 4.26 -21.17 11.21
N LYS A 499 4.29 -21.62 12.48
CA LYS A 499 3.23 -22.41 13.07
C LYS A 499 2.27 -21.56 13.90
N HIS A 500 0.99 -21.85 13.76
CA HIS A 500 -0.06 -21.19 14.55
C HIS A 500 -0.21 -21.82 15.94
N ILE A 501 0.69 -21.44 16.84
CA ILE A 501 0.63 -21.84 18.25
C ILE A 501 -0.18 -20.78 19.01
N PRO A 502 -1.03 -21.16 20.00
CA PRO A 502 -1.75 -20.18 20.80
C PRO A 502 -0.81 -19.21 21.51
N TYR A 503 -1.07 -17.92 21.39
CA TYR A 503 -0.30 -16.86 22.05
C TYR A 503 -0.89 -16.51 23.42
N ALA A 504 -1.27 -17.51 24.21
CA ALA A 504 -1.85 -17.37 25.55
C ALA A 504 -1.04 -18.12 26.62
N GLY A 505 -1.33 -17.84 27.87
CA GLY A 505 -0.68 -18.47 29.01
C GLY A 505 0.71 -17.92 29.30
N THR A 506 1.34 -18.43 30.37
CA THR A 506 2.62 -17.90 30.88
C THR A 506 3.82 -18.16 29.97
N THR A 507 3.70 -19.10 29.05
CA THR A 507 4.80 -19.46 28.15
C THR A 507 4.82 -18.60 26.88
N TYR A 508 3.64 -18.37 26.29
CA TYR A 508 3.51 -17.74 24.98
C TYR A 508 2.74 -16.43 25.00
N GLY A 509 1.93 -16.20 26.04
CA GLY A 509 1.01 -15.05 26.13
C GLY A 509 1.50 -13.92 27.03
N THR A 510 2.77 -13.91 27.45
CA THR A 510 3.30 -12.80 28.25
C THR A 510 3.51 -11.58 27.36
N ILE A 511 2.77 -10.51 27.65
CA ILE A 511 2.75 -9.29 26.84
C ILE A 511 4.13 -8.65 26.73
N ASN A 512 4.89 -8.62 27.84
CA ASN A 512 6.22 -8.04 27.90
C ASN A 512 7.27 -8.79 27.04
N THR A 513 7.02 -10.02 26.62
CA THR A 513 7.93 -10.78 25.76
C THR A 513 8.13 -10.10 24.40
N TYR A 514 7.06 -9.53 23.86
CA TYR A 514 7.07 -8.90 22.53
C TYR A 514 7.05 -7.37 22.60
N LEU A 515 6.82 -6.81 23.78
CA LEU A 515 6.81 -5.37 24.05
C LEU A 515 7.83 -5.03 25.15
N PRO A 516 9.14 -5.10 24.85
CA PRO A 516 10.13 -4.62 25.79
C PRO A 516 9.90 -3.13 26.05
N ASN A 517 9.74 -2.75 27.29
CA ASN A 517 9.52 -1.39 27.79
C ASN A 517 8.07 -0.93 27.92
N SER A 518 7.20 -1.80 28.49
CA SER A 518 6.08 -1.34 29.26
C SER A 518 4.72 -1.12 28.55
N VAL A 519 3.98 -2.21 28.39
CA VAL A 519 2.51 -2.09 28.44
C VAL A 519 2.09 -2.51 29.85
N PHE A 520 1.51 -1.59 30.59
CA PHE A 520 0.84 -1.94 31.83
C PHE A 520 -0.65 -2.06 31.49
N PRO A 521 -1.34 -3.17 31.78
CA PRO A 521 -2.77 -3.22 31.61
C PRO A 521 -3.41 -2.09 32.43
N LEU A 522 -4.35 -1.40 31.82
CA LEU A 522 -5.13 -0.38 32.51
C LEU A 522 -6.04 -0.95 33.61
N MET A 523 -6.33 -2.24 33.53
CA MET A 523 -7.00 -2.97 34.58
C MET A 523 -6.02 -3.28 35.71
N ASP A 524 -5.77 -2.30 36.58
CA ASP A 524 -4.88 -2.43 37.75
C ASP A 524 -5.41 -3.44 38.77
N GLU A 525 -6.62 -3.93 38.62
CA GLU A 525 -7.22 -4.90 39.49
C GLU A 525 -7.09 -6.31 38.91
N ALA A 526 -6.62 -7.24 39.73
CA ALA A 526 -6.74 -8.65 39.41
C ALA A 526 -8.21 -8.99 39.12
N LEU A 527 -8.47 -9.51 37.93
CA LEU A 527 -9.79 -10.04 37.61
C LEU A 527 -10.07 -11.19 38.56
N ASP A 528 -11.22 -11.16 39.28
CA ASP A 528 -11.71 -12.30 40.01
C ASP A 528 -12.30 -13.36 39.08
N SER A 529 -12.66 -14.53 39.64
CA SER A 529 -13.20 -15.64 38.85
C SER A 529 -14.50 -15.26 38.13
N ASP A 530 -15.36 -14.50 38.81
CA ASP A 530 -16.67 -14.17 38.24
C ASP A 530 -16.56 -13.24 37.02
N HIS A 531 -15.61 -12.29 37.06
CA HIS A 531 -15.33 -11.44 35.90
C HIS A 531 -14.66 -12.21 34.74
N MET A 532 -13.77 -13.15 35.05
CA MET A 532 -13.15 -13.98 34.03
C MET A 532 -14.19 -14.89 33.37
N ASP A 533 -15.10 -15.48 34.13
CA ASP A 533 -16.18 -16.30 33.60
C ASP A 533 -17.15 -15.46 32.74
N ALA A 534 -17.44 -14.21 33.15
CA ALA A 534 -18.24 -13.30 32.35
C ALA A 534 -17.57 -12.96 30.99
N PHE A 535 -16.29 -12.67 30.97
CA PHE A 535 -15.56 -12.46 29.69
C PHE A 535 -15.63 -13.68 28.78
N VAL A 536 -15.45 -14.87 29.34
CA VAL A 536 -15.53 -16.12 28.56
C VAL A 536 -16.95 -16.35 28.04
N ALA A 537 -17.97 -16.10 28.85
CA ALA A 537 -19.38 -16.24 28.46
C ALA A 537 -19.80 -15.31 27.33
N GLU A 538 -19.21 -14.10 27.28
CA GLU A 538 -19.46 -13.08 26.26
C GLU A 538 -18.46 -13.14 25.10
N HIS A 539 -17.66 -14.20 24.99
CA HIS A 539 -16.73 -14.46 23.90
C HIS A 539 -15.61 -13.41 23.77
N ILE A 540 -15.19 -12.80 24.87
CA ILE A 540 -14.19 -11.74 24.91
C ILE A 540 -12.86 -12.30 25.43
N ASN A 541 -11.78 -12.00 24.73
CA ASN A 541 -10.43 -12.29 25.17
C ASN A 541 -9.95 -11.23 26.15
N PHE A 542 -9.20 -11.66 27.18
CA PHE A 542 -8.73 -10.78 28.24
C PHE A 542 -7.28 -11.11 28.64
N ALA A 543 -6.64 -10.18 29.33
CA ALA A 543 -5.34 -10.35 29.94
C ALA A 543 -5.43 -10.21 31.45
N GLN A 544 -4.60 -10.96 32.18
CA GLN A 544 -4.53 -10.95 33.63
C GLN A 544 -3.09 -10.71 34.09
N ILE A 545 -2.94 -9.91 35.15
CA ILE A 545 -1.65 -9.73 35.81
C ILE A 545 -1.33 -10.97 36.64
N ASN A 546 -0.14 -11.50 36.50
CA ASN A 546 0.38 -12.56 37.37
C ASN A 546 1.82 -12.25 37.81
N SER A 547 2.43 -13.15 38.61
CA SER A 547 3.80 -12.99 39.12
C SER A 547 4.89 -12.91 38.05
N ARG A 548 4.58 -13.25 36.78
CA ARG A 548 5.51 -13.19 35.63
C ARG A 548 5.22 -12.01 34.71
N GLY A 549 4.22 -11.20 35.00
CA GLY A 549 3.78 -10.08 34.19
C GLY A 549 2.37 -10.26 33.64
N ASP A 550 1.99 -9.45 32.68
CA ASP A 550 0.68 -9.47 32.06
C ASP A 550 0.58 -10.64 31.09
N VAL A 551 -0.45 -11.44 31.22
CA VAL A 551 -0.61 -12.68 30.46
C VAL A 551 -1.99 -12.70 29.80
N ILE A 552 -2.02 -12.95 28.51
CA ILE A 552 -3.26 -13.22 27.77
C ILE A 552 -3.81 -14.56 28.26
N ARG A 553 -5.09 -14.57 28.68
CA ARG A 553 -5.73 -15.73 29.29
C ARG A 553 -6.69 -16.46 28.36
N ALA A 554 -7.16 -15.80 27.32
CA ALA A 554 -8.05 -16.41 26.35
C ALA A 554 -7.59 -16.07 24.92
N THR A 555 -7.79 -17.01 24.00
CA THR A 555 -7.57 -16.88 22.55
C THR A 555 -8.76 -17.52 21.83
N GLN A 556 -9.93 -16.99 22.08
CA GLN A 556 -11.20 -17.51 21.57
C GLN A 556 -11.73 -16.61 20.45
N THR A 557 -12.45 -17.21 19.52
CA THR A 557 -13.23 -16.50 18.52
C THR A 557 -14.62 -16.18 19.05
N THR A 558 -15.37 -15.35 18.34
CA THR A 558 -16.77 -15.07 18.68
C THR A 558 -17.68 -16.30 18.55
N ARG A 559 -17.19 -17.40 17.97
CA ARG A 559 -17.86 -18.71 17.93
C ARG A 559 -17.50 -19.59 19.13
N TYR A 560 -17.34 -19.03 20.30
CA TYR A 560 -17.07 -19.82 21.50
C TYR A 560 -18.34 -20.58 21.95
N PRO A 561 -18.20 -21.79 22.51
CA PRO A 561 -19.36 -22.55 22.96
C PRO A 561 -20.09 -21.86 24.09
N THR A 562 -21.42 -21.97 24.09
CA THR A 562 -22.24 -21.51 25.20
C THR A 562 -21.86 -22.27 26.47
N LEU A 563 -21.60 -21.57 27.56
CA LEU A 563 -21.20 -22.17 28.82
C LEU A 563 -22.24 -23.20 29.27
N GLY A 564 -21.83 -24.43 29.51
CA GLY A 564 -22.70 -25.52 29.95
C GLY A 564 -23.43 -26.29 28.84
N ASP A 565 -23.32 -25.91 27.58
CA ASP A 565 -23.88 -26.69 26.46
C ASP A 565 -22.77 -27.35 25.62
N PRO A 566 -22.49 -28.66 25.80
CA PRO A 566 -21.45 -29.36 25.07
C PRO A 566 -21.73 -29.48 23.57
N ASN A 567 -22.95 -29.26 23.11
CA ASN A 567 -23.29 -29.34 21.68
C ASN A 567 -22.84 -28.12 20.91
N THR A 568 -22.48 -27.03 21.61
CA THR A 568 -21.98 -25.81 20.99
C THR A 568 -20.45 -25.78 20.86
N ILE A 569 -19.75 -26.81 21.39
CA ILE A 569 -18.28 -26.90 21.33
C ILE A 569 -17.82 -27.03 19.87
N SER A 570 -17.04 -26.10 19.44
CA SER A 570 -16.41 -26.10 18.09
C SER A 570 -14.90 -25.95 18.20
N ASN A 571 -14.16 -26.68 17.39
CA ASN A 571 -12.71 -26.47 17.27
C ASN A 571 -12.36 -25.08 16.71
N LEU A 572 -13.29 -24.47 15.99
CA LEU A 572 -13.17 -23.09 15.48
C LEU A 572 -13.45 -22.02 16.55
N SER A 573 -13.68 -22.41 17.78
CA SER A 573 -13.69 -21.49 18.92
C SER A 573 -12.31 -21.02 19.32
N GLU A 574 -11.23 -21.64 18.81
CA GLU A 574 -9.86 -21.27 19.12
C GLU A 574 -9.21 -20.56 17.94
N ILE A 575 -8.63 -19.39 18.18
CA ILE A 575 -8.02 -18.52 17.15
C ILE A 575 -6.92 -19.24 16.36
N ASN A 576 -6.05 -20.02 17.03
CA ASN A 576 -4.99 -20.76 16.34
C ASN A 576 -5.54 -21.79 15.36
N ASN A 577 -6.64 -22.46 15.71
CA ASN A 577 -7.30 -23.41 14.83
C ASN A 577 -7.91 -22.72 13.60
N CYS A 578 -8.45 -21.51 13.80
CA CYS A 578 -8.99 -20.72 12.70
C CYS A 578 -7.91 -20.30 11.72
N HIS A 579 -6.74 -19.87 12.20
CA HIS A 579 -5.60 -19.57 11.33
C HIS A 579 -5.16 -20.78 10.51
N ILE A 580 -5.10 -21.97 11.12
CA ILE A 580 -4.75 -23.21 10.41
C ILE A 580 -5.78 -23.49 9.30
N VAL A 581 -7.07 -23.33 9.59
CA VAL A 581 -8.14 -23.55 8.59
C VAL A 581 -8.07 -22.52 7.47
N LEU A 582 -7.78 -21.25 7.78
CA LEU A 582 -7.61 -20.20 6.78
C LEU A 582 -6.41 -20.47 5.85
N ASP A 583 -5.29 -20.93 6.40
CA ASP A 583 -4.13 -21.32 5.60
C ASP A 583 -4.43 -22.50 4.69
N ILE A 584 -5.08 -23.55 5.24
CA ILE A 584 -5.53 -24.69 4.44
C ILE A 584 -6.47 -24.25 3.32
N LYS A 585 -7.44 -23.38 3.62
CA LYS A 585 -8.37 -22.82 2.62
C LYS A 585 -7.62 -22.15 1.48
N LYS A 586 -6.64 -21.30 1.78
CA LYS A 586 -5.82 -20.58 0.77
C LYS A 586 -4.97 -21.56 -0.05
N ASP A 587 -4.37 -22.56 0.58
CA ASP A 587 -3.60 -23.58 -0.12
C ASP A 587 -4.49 -24.42 -1.06
N CYS A 588 -5.72 -24.74 -0.62
CA CYS A 588 -6.70 -25.42 -1.44
C CYS A 588 -7.17 -24.58 -2.62
N GLU A 589 -7.46 -23.29 -2.41
CA GLU A 589 -7.85 -22.38 -3.49
C GLU A 589 -6.75 -22.32 -4.56
N LYS A 590 -5.48 -22.19 -4.19
CA LYS A 590 -4.34 -22.21 -5.12
C LYS A 590 -4.21 -23.56 -5.85
N LEU A 591 -4.43 -24.66 -5.14
CA LEU A 591 -4.38 -25.99 -5.73
C LEU A 591 -5.49 -26.18 -6.75
N LEU A 592 -6.72 -25.83 -6.39
CA LEU A 592 -7.89 -25.96 -7.26
C LEU A 592 -7.78 -25.05 -8.50
N GLU A 593 -7.26 -23.84 -8.36
CA GLU A 593 -6.99 -22.95 -9.50
C GLU A 593 -6.04 -23.60 -10.53
N SER A 594 -5.09 -24.41 -10.07
CA SER A 594 -4.15 -25.10 -10.96
C SER A 594 -4.79 -26.25 -11.77
N PHE A 595 -5.96 -26.70 -11.39
CA PHE A 595 -6.72 -27.75 -12.06
C PHE A 595 -7.87 -27.25 -12.93
N LEU A 596 -8.17 -25.97 -12.87
CA LEU A 596 -9.17 -25.37 -13.75
C LEU A 596 -8.79 -25.58 -15.21
N PHE A 597 -9.74 -26.09 -16.02
CA PHE A 597 -9.56 -26.45 -17.43
C PHE A 597 -8.71 -27.70 -17.69
N ASP A 598 -8.28 -28.44 -16.66
CA ASP A 598 -7.71 -29.78 -16.84
C ASP A 598 -8.83 -30.81 -17.17
N PHE A 599 -8.43 -31.91 -17.77
CA PHE A 599 -9.36 -33.01 -18.01
C PHE A 599 -9.79 -33.66 -16.70
N ASN A 600 -11.09 -33.99 -16.61
CA ASN A 600 -11.71 -34.58 -15.43
C ASN A 600 -12.00 -36.07 -15.64
N GLU A 601 -10.96 -36.85 -16.02
CA GLU A 601 -11.03 -38.26 -16.23
C GLU A 601 -10.59 -39.07 -14.98
N GLU A 602 -10.88 -40.36 -14.91
CA GLU A 602 -10.52 -41.22 -13.79
C GLU A 602 -9.00 -41.22 -13.51
N SER A 603 -8.19 -41.17 -14.58
CA SER A 603 -6.73 -41.09 -14.49
C SER A 603 -6.24 -39.81 -13.85
N ASP A 604 -6.97 -38.69 -14.01
CA ASP A 604 -6.62 -37.38 -13.47
C ASP A 604 -6.90 -37.31 -11.98
N LEU A 605 -7.93 -38.01 -11.47
CA LEU A 605 -8.21 -38.09 -10.04
C LEU A 605 -7.02 -38.62 -9.24
N ILE A 606 -6.25 -39.56 -9.79
CA ILE A 606 -5.05 -40.11 -9.13
C ILE A 606 -4.00 -38.96 -8.98
N ARG A 607 -3.83 -38.17 -10.03
CA ARG A 607 -2.92 -37.01 -10.02
C ARG A 607 -3.38 -35.97 -9.02
N PHE A 608 -4.67 -35.64 -9.02
CA PHE A 608 -5.27 -34.67 -8.11
C PHE A 608 -5.11 -35.10 -6.65
N ASN A 609 -5.39 -36.36 -6.35
CA ASN A 609 -5.23 -36.92 -4.99
C ASN A 609 -3.77 -36.85 -4.50
N ARG A 610 -2.79 -37.13 -5.36
CA ARG A 610 -1.37 -36.95 -5.00
C ARG A 610 -1.04 -35.51 -4.69
N SER A 611 -1.64 -34.56 -5.39
CA SER A 611 -1.45 -33.14 -5.14
C SER A 611 -2.11 -32.69 -3.83
N ALA A 612 -3.25 -33.27 -3.46
CA ALA A 612 -3.91 -33.04 -2.17
C ALA A 612 -3.08 -33.57 -0.99
N GLU A 613 -2.36 -34.69 -1.14
CA GLU A 613 -1.45 -35.19 -0.12
C GLU A 613 -0.38 -34.18 0.29
N ILE A 614 0.02 -33.29 -0.60
CA ILE A 614 0.98 -32.24 -0.33
C ILE A 614 0.45 -31.29 0.75
N ILE A 615 -0.83 -30.91 0.67
CA ILE A 615 -1.47 -30.07 1.67
C ILE A 615 -1.49 -30.80 3.01
N THR A 616 -1.85 -32.09 3.02
CA THR A 616 -1.90 -32.85 4.26
C THR A 616 -0.54 -32.98 4.94
N GLN A 617 0.53 -33.19 4.17
CA GLN A 617 1.90 -33.28 4.70
C GLN A 617 2.38 -31.97 5.32
N LYS A 618 1.98 -30.82 4.77
CA LYS A 618 2.37 -29.50 5.31
C LYS A 618 1.87 -29.29 6.74
N TYR A 619 0.68 -29.75 7.05
CA TYR A 619 0.04 -29.52 8.34
C TYR A 619 0.11 -30.71 9.31
N ALA A 620 0.35 -31.92 8.79
CA ALA A 620 0.50 -33.12 9.62
C ALA A 620 1.63 -32.96 10.64
N ASP A 621 1.47 -33.57 11.80
CA ASP A 621 2.45 -33.66 12.91
C ASP A 621 2.79 -32.35 13.61
N ALA A 622 2.83 -31.22 12.90
CA ALA A 622 3.26 -29.95 13.49
C ALA A 622 2.11 -29.21 14.19
N GLN A 623 0.95 -29.07 13.51
CA GLN A 623 -0.12 -28.18 13.96
C GLN A 623 -1.43 -28.92 14.23
N VAL A 624 -1.68 -30.01 13.55
CA VAL A 624 -2.92 -30.80 13.69
C VAL A 624 -2.65 -32.20 14.19
N LYS A 625 -3.65 -32.86 14.71
CA LYS A 625 -3.57 -34.26 15.17
C LYS A 625 -3.66 -35.22 14.00
N SER A 626 -4.56 -34.95 13.07
CA SER A 626 -4.69 -35.68 11.80
C SER A 626 -5.31 -34.80 10.74
N ILE A 627 -4.91 -35.02 9.49
CA ILE A 627 -5.49 -34.39 8.32
C ILE A 627 -5.51 -35.39 7.18
N THR A 628 -6.62 -35.46 6.46
CA THR A 628 -6.78 -36.21 5.22
C THR A 628 -7.40 -35.33 4.17
N ALA A 629 -6.98 -35.50 2.94
CA ALA A 629 -7.54 -34.80 1.80
C ALA A 629 -7.78 -35.82 0.66
N SER A 630 -8.92 -35.72 0.01
CA SER A 630 -9.25 -36.55 -1.14
C SER A 630 -10.09 -35.77 -2.14
N PHE A 631 -9.80 -35.96 -3.40
CA PHE A 631 -10.68 -35.56 -4.48
C PHE A 631 -11.68 -36.66 -4.77
N ASP A 632 -12.93 -36.33 -4.97
CA ASP A 632 -13.99 -37.22 -5.32
C ASP A 632 -15.05 -36.53 -6.18
N ARG A 633 -15.80 -37.29 -6.95
CA ARG A 633 -16.90 -36.83 -7.77
C ARG A 633 -17.82 -38.01 -8.16
N THR A 634 -19.07 -37.73 -8.43
CA THR A 634 -19.99 -38.66 -9.07
C THR A 634 -19.80 -38.63 -10.60
N GLU A 635 -20.34 -39.65 -11.29
CA GLU A 635 -20.32 -39.65 -12.76
C GLU A 635 -21.08 -38.46 -13.36
N GLU A 636 -22.22 -38.07 -12.76
CA GLU A 636 -23.00 -36.93 -13.18
C GLU A 636 -22.21 -35.59 -12.98
N GLU A 637 -21.54 -35.43 -11.86
CA GLU A 637 -20.67 -34.24 -11.61
C GLU A 637 -19.49 -34.18 -12.59
N ALA A 638 -18.96 -35.33 -13.00
CA ALA A 638 -17.92 -35.39 -14.01
C ALA A 638 -18.39 -34.87 -15.37
N GLU A 639 -19.62 -35.19 -15.77
CA GLU A 639 -20.21 -34.68 -17.01
C GLU A 639 -20.41 -33.14 -16.99
N TYR A 640 -20.68 -32.59 -15.81
CA TYR A 640 -20.79 -31.12 -15.61
C TYR A 640 -19.44 -30.46 -15.33
N GLY A 641 -18.33 -31.20 -15.31
CA GLY A 641 -17.00 -30.62 -15.01
C GLY A 641 -16.81 -30.22 -13.55
N ILE A 642 -17.54 -30.85 -12.63
CA ILE A 642 -17.48 -30.57 -11.19
C ILE A 642 -16.50 -31.53 -10.53
N LEU A 643 -15.63 -31.04 -9.67
CA LEU A 643 -14.68 -31.79 -8.87
C LEU A 643 -14.70 -31.29 -7.42
N HIS A 644 -14.81 -32.19 -6.45
CA HIS A 644 -14.80 -31.86 -5.03
C HIS A 644 -13.48 -32.27 -4.37
N LEU A 645 -12.95 -31.35 -3.54
CA LEU A 645 -11.85 -31.64 -2.62
C LEU A 645 -12.40 -31.69 -1.19
N TYR A 646 -12.34 -32.87 -0.60
CA TYR A 646 -12.76 -33.14 0.77
C TYR A 646 -11.54 -33.12 1.68
N ILE A 647 -11.61 -32.32 2.74
CA ILE A 647 -10.57 -32.26 3.77
C ILE A 647 -11.20 -32.59 5.12
N THR A 648 -10.66 -33.61 5.78
CA THR A 648 -11.05 -33.95 7.15
C THR A 648 -9.88 -33.60 8.08
N LEU A 649 -10.16 -32.77 9.08
CA LEU A 649 -9.18 -32.17 9.97
C LEU A 649 -9.52 -32.44 11.43
N GLN A 650 -8.53 -32.89 12.21
CA GLN A 650 -8.63 -33.00 13.66
C GLN A 650 -7.54 -32.12 14.31
N HIS A 651 -7.94 -31.10 15.04
CA HIS A 651 -7.02 -30.22 15.77
C HIS A 651 -6.44 -30.88 17.03
N LYS A 652 -5.31 -30.38 17.49
CA LYS A 652 -4.74 -30.73 18.80
C LYS A 652 -5.55 -30.01 19.88
N SER A 653 -5.86 -30.73 20.96
CA SER A 653 -6.55 -30.14 22.11
C SER A 653 -5.58 -29.33 22.98
N LEU A 654 -6.06 -28.19 23.51
CA LEU A 654 -5.33 -27.36 24.47
C LEU A 654 -5.69 -27.74 25.89
N VAL A 655 -4.72 -27.60 26.82
CA VAL A 655 -4.99 -27.72 28.25
C VAL A 655 -5.54 -26.39 28.74
N LYS A 656 -6.83 -26.32 29.03
CA LYS A 656 -7.51 -25.12 29.55
C LYS A 656 -7.62 -25.12 31.06
N VAL A 657 -7.79 -26.30 31.69
CA VAL A 657 -7.92 -26.50 33.12
C VAL A 657 -6.95 -27.55 33.59
N ALA A 658 -6.17 -27.25 34.59
CA ALA A 658 -5.32 -28.20 35.29
C ALA A 658 -5.77 -28.31 36.75
N ILE A 659 -6.13 -29.50 37.17
CA ILE A 659 -6.58 -29.79 38.54
C ILE A 659 -5.43 -30.49 39.28
N VAL A 660 -5.15 -30.04 40.49
CA VAL A 660 -4.18 -30.68 41.37
C VAL A 660 -4.93 -31.21 42.57
N ASP A 661 -5.04 -32.49 42.71
CA ASP A 661 -5.56 -33.16 43.88
C ASP A 661 -4.43 -33.49 44.86
N ILE A 662 -4.51 -32.96 46.05
CA ILE A 662 -3.52 -33.23 47.12
C ILE A 662 -4.18 -34.01 48.24
N ASP A 663 -3.86 -35.31 48.35
CA ASP A 663 -4.32 -36.13 49.44
C ASP A 663 -3.36 -36.02 50.64
N VAL A 664 -3.83 -35.46 51.74
CA VAL A 664 -3.07 -35.36 52.98
C VAL A 664 -3.49 -36.51 53.88
N ASN A 665 -2.75 -37.56 53.93
CA ASN A 665 -2.98 -38.69 54.78
C ASN A 665 -2.38 -38.45 56.20
N ARG A 666 -3.15 -38.74 57.22
CA ARG A 666 -2.68 -38.73 58.60
C ARG A 666 -1.71 -39.89 58.79
N SER A 667 -0.49 -39.61 59.22
CA SER A 667 0.39 -40.66 59.66
C SER A 667 -0.19 -41.37 60.87
N VAL A 668 -0.64 -42.60 60.71
CA VAL A 668 -0.98 -43.44 61.85
C VAL A 668 0.35 -43.92 62.44
N SER A 669 0.73 -43.33 63.56
CA SER A 669 1.80 -43.95 64.36
C SER A 669 1.28 -45.26 64.87
N SER A 670 1.78 -46.37 64.38
CA SER A 670 1.67 -47.65 65.04
C SER A 670 2.37 -47.55 66.38
N THR A 671 1.66 -47.29 67.40
CA THR A 671 2.11 -47.62 68.75
C THR A 671 1.77 -49.05 68.98
N ASP A 672 2.80 -49.90 68.98
CA ASP A 672 2.75 -51.18 69.65
C ASP A 672 2.47 -51.02 71.17
#